data_22cc7cd5a5da23e1362c784710f319f7
#
_entry.id   22cc7cd5a5da23e1362c784710f319f7
#
_cell.length_a   1.000
_cell.length_b   1.000
_cell.length_c   1.000
_cell.angle_alpha   90.00
_cell.angle_beta   90.00
_cell.angle_gamma   90.00
#
_symmetry.space_group_name_H-M   'P 1'
#
loop_
_entity.id
_entity.type
_entity.pdbx_description
1 polymer ?
#
loop_
_entity_poly.entity_id
_entity_poly.type
_entity_poly.pdbx_seq_one_letter_code
_entity_poly.pdbx_strand_id
1 'polypeptide(L)'
;MEITYYIYNKVNGRTMRQKKWSMLPMLLSLVASLFTLTAHAQDVIVNPDISYAGSPHTCILGGINVSGVDGYEDYMLTGISGLAVGQEIEVPGTAITDAVKRYWRHGLFSDVKISADSLVGNKIYLHITLATRPRVSTINYVGLKKSEREDMEEKLGLLKGMSAHPNALDRAKILAKKYFDDKGFKNAEIEIMQREDVTEKNHVIIDVIIDKKEKMKVRSIIIDGNEEMPLGKIKGGLFKKGAFAKTHEAGKLSSFLKAKKYTPERWKKDKQNLIDKYNEYGYRDAVILKDSVWNVDPKHVNIYLKVDEGKKYYVRNITWVGNTVYPTSFLSEVLDMEKGDVYNQKHLHKRLTEDEDAVGNLYWNHGYLFYQLDPTEVNIVGDSIDLEMRITENQQAHLSRVRINGNDRLYENVIRRELRTKPGDLFSKDALTRSARDLASMGHFDPEKIDPKVVPNYEDGTVDINWNLEQKSNDQIEFSLGWGQTGVIGRIGLKLNNFSMANLFRKNSEHRGILPIGDGEVLGINFQTNGKYYSSVNTSYSTAWFGGKRPIQFSVGAYYSKQSDVSSNYYNTGYLNNYYNYLYGYGNGTSSYYYNNYESYYDPDTYVKLFGASLGWGKRLRWPDDYFTLSVSLAYTRYMMKNWRFFLMHNGNSNNLNISLSLNRSSTDNQLFPRKGSEFTASVTITPPWSLWDGKDYKNLATNDKSATFSKEQQDKYRWIEYHKWKFKSRTFTALTNGQKCLVLMTRVELGILGTFNKYKKSPFETFYVGGDGMSGYSYGYAEETIGLRGYENGSLTPYGQQGYAYDRFSLELRYPFMLGNTTIYGLTFAEAGNAWYETKNFNPFDMKRSVGVGVRIFLPMVGLMGIDWAYGFDKVLGRSGYEKGGSHFHFILGQEF
;
A
#
# COMPACT_ATOMS: atom_id res chain seq x y z
N MET A 1 1.43 5.26 28.16
CA MET A 1 2.79 4.96 28.68
C MET A 1 3.41 6.28 29.07
N GLU A 2 3.43 6.49 30.36
CA GLU A 2 3.92 7.69 31.01
C GLU A 2 5.44 7.78 30.87
N ILE A 3 5.92 8.99 30.59
CA ILE A 3 7.33 9.33 30.80
C ILE A 3 7.36 10.47 31.80
N THR A 4 7.70 10.08 33.01
CA THR A 4 7.94 10.96 34.18
C THR A 4 9.33 11.60 34.01
N TYR A 5 9.37 12.92 33.99
CA TYR A 5 10.64 13.66 34.17
C TYR A 5 10.88 13.95 35.63
N TYR A 6 11.93 13.33 36.18
CA TYR A 6 12.51 13.67 37.47
C TYR A 6 13.58 14.73 37.28
N ILE A 7 13.44 15.88 37.93
CA ILE A 7 14.56 16.76 38.19
C ILE A 7 14.79 16.84 39.68
N TYR A 8 15.98 16.39 40.05
CA TYR A 8 16.58 16.41 41.37
C TYR A 8 17.12 17.80 41.63
N ASN A 9 16.78 18.40 42.76
CA ASN A 9 17.63 19.39 43.41
C ASN A 9 17.62 19.26 44.91
N LYS A 10 18.77 18.87 45.43
CA LYS A 10 19.16 18.71 46.82
C LYS A 10 20.07 19.86 47.13
N VAL A 11 19.75 20.74 48.09
CA VAL A 11 20.75 21.40 48.92
C VAL A 11 20.15 21.75 50.29
N ASN A 12 20.67 21.10 51.24
CA ASN A 12 21.04 21.38 52.64
C ASN A 12 20.35 22.53 53.38
N GLY A 13 19.82 22.09 54.51
CA GLY A 13 19.37 22.88 55.62
C GLY A 13 20.47 23.59 56.41
N ARG A 14 20.02 24.56 57.13
CA ARG A 14 20.52 24.90 58.49
C ARG A 14 19.46 25.74 59.21
N THR A 15 19.07 25.23 60.36
CA THR A 15 18.35 25.85 61.46
C THR A 15 19.16 26.94 62.10
N MET A 16 18.50 28.05 62.54
CA MET A 16 18.70 28.65 63.90
C MET A 16 17.67 29.76 64.18
N ARG A 17 16.87 29.46 65.13
CA ARG A 17 16.61 30.12 66.42
C ARG A 17 16.11 31.58 66.42
N GLN A 18 14.94 31.63 67.04
CA GLN A 18 14.28 32.75 67.72
C GLN A 18 15.21 33.66 68.53
N LYS A 19 14.84 34.95 68.54
CA LYS A 19 14.87 35.74 69.79
C LYS A 19 13.83 36.86 69.71
N LYS A 20 12.94 36.87 70.69
CA LYS A 20 12.06 37.97 71.14
C LYS A 20 12.93 39.02 71.79
N TRP A 21 12.46 40.31 71.74
CA TRP A 21 12.49 41.30 72.81
C TRP A 21 11.77 42.48 72.25
N SER A 22 10.69 42.90 72.75
CA SER A 22 9.94 43.62 73.81
C SER A 22 10.43 45.01 74.09
N MET A 23 9.44 45.89 74.27
CA MET A 23 9.27 47.12 75.02
C MET A 23 9.54 48.43 74.27
N LEU A 24 8.50 49.28 73.95
CA LEU A 24 7.81 50.23 74.77
C LEU A 24 8.76 51.11 75.76
N PRO A 25 8.54 52.38 76.07
CA PRO A 25 7.47 53.34 75.71
C PRO A 25 7.88 54.84 75.64
N MET A 26 6.93 55.67 75.32
CA MET A 26 6.57 56.98 76.00
C MET A 26 7.30 58.28 75.74
N LEU A 27 6.47 59.21 75.54
CA LEU A 27 6.33 60.58 76.00
C LEU A 27 6.80 61.70 75.04
N LEU A 28 5.97 62.46 74.76
CA LEU A 28 5.32 63.75 75.25
C LEU A 28 5.46 64.89 74.24
N SER A 29 4.42 65.25 73.73
CA SER A 29 3.61 66.45 74.02
C SER A 29 4.07 67.69 73.41
N LEU A 30 3.09 68.32 72.84
CA LEU A 30 2.77 69.74 72.80
C LEU A 30 3.68 70.71 72.02
N VAL A 31 3.16 71.16 70.92
CA VAL A 31 2.87 72.65 70.79
C VAL A 31 1.84 72.77 69.66
N ALA A 32 0.67 73.24 70.03
CA ALA A 32 -0.33 73.81 69.15
C ALA A 32 0.16 75.11 68.58
N SER A 33 -0.07 75.28 67.30
CA SER A 33 -0.46 76.61 66.80
C SER A 33 -0.94 76.56 65.36
N LEU A 34 -2.17 76.88 65.25
CA LEU A 34 -2.86 77.63 64.17
C LEU A 34 -2.11 77.76 62.86
N PHE A 35 -2.59 76.97 61.84
CA PHE A 35 -2.84 77.53 60.52
C PHE A 35 -4.16 76.99 60.01
N THR A 36 -5.16 77.82 59.93
CA THR A 36 -6.38 77.52 59.17
C THR A 36 -6.06 77.43 57.68
N LEU A 37 -5.99 76.28 57.16
CA LEU A 37 -6.08 76.03 55.71
C LEU A 37 -7.51 75.62 55.48
N THR A 38 -8.23 76.40 54.79
CA THR A 38 -9.53 76.06 54.20
C THR A 38 -9.35 74.88 53.25
N ALA A 39 -9.67 73.67 53.71
CA ALA A 39 -9.88 72.59 52.87
C ALA A 39 -11.15 72.82 52.06
N HIS A 40 -11.00 73.12 50.78
CA HIS A 40 -12.11 72.99 49.86
C HIS A 40 -12.44 71.52 49.83
N ALA A 41 -13.57 71.11 50.40
CA ALA A 41 -14.17 69.79 50.16
C ALA A 41 -14.47 69.70 48.66
N GLN A 42 -13.67 68.93 47.92
CA GLN A 42 -14.02 68.66 46.56
C GLN A 42 -15.30 67.79 46.63
N ASP A 43 -16.35 68.25 45.96
CA ASP A 43 -17.57 67.42 45.83
C ASP A 43 -17.24 66.10 45.18
N VAL A 44 -17.42 65.01 45.95
CA VAL A 44 -17.27 63.59 45.44
C VAL A 44 -18.65 63.17 44.97
N ILE A 45 -18.82 63.14 43.69
CA ILE A 45 -20.02 62.56 43.07
C ILE A 45 -19.81 61.05 42.93
N VAL A 46 -20.53 60.22 43.70
CA VAL A 46 -20.49 58.77 43.60
C VAL A 46 -21.55 58.35 42.58
N ASN A 47 -21.18 57.40 41.70
CA ASN A 47 -21.98 56.94 40.59
C ASN A 47 -22.55 58.04 39.72
N PRO A 48 -21.72 58.90 39.09
CA PRO A 48 -22.17 59.94 38.22
C PRO A 48 -23.02 59.42 37.08
N ASP A 49 -24.19 60.02 36.89
CA ASP A 49 -25.08 59.69 35.77
C ASP A 49 -24.51 60.33 34.47
N ILE A 50 -23.77 59.49 33.72
CA ILE A 50 -23.12 59.92 32.47
C ILE A 50 -23.93 59.29 31.30
N SER A 51 -24.72 60.13 30.66
CA SER A 51 -25.45 59.75 29.45
C SER A 51 -24.56 59.94 28.20
N TYR A 52 -24.52 58.93 27.32
CA TYR A 52 -23.87 59.05 26.01
C TYR A 52 -24.50 60.10 25.07
N ALA A 53 -25.71 60.52 25.37
CA ALA A 53 -26.38 61.58 24.64
C ALA A 53 -26.01 63.00 25.19
N GLY A 54 -25.25 63.08 26.27
CA GLY A 54 -24.75 64.30 26.83
C GLY A 54 -23.51 64.88 26.13
N SER A 55 -23.20 66.17 26.39
CA SER A 55 -21.98 66.77 25.88
C SER A 55 -20.76 66.12 26.54
N PRO A 56 -19.69 65.81 25.78
CA PRO A 56 -18.46 65.31 26.37
C PRO A 56 -17.82 66.24 27.36
N HIS A 57 -17.40 65.72 28.49
CA HIS A 57 -16.64 66.40 29.49
C HIS A 57 -15.21 65.90 29.52
N THR A 58 -14.22 66.78 29.46
CA THR A 58 -12.81 66.45 29.58
C THR A 58 -12.47 66.18 31.04
N CYS A 59 -12.08 64.95 31.38
CA CYS A 59 -11.71 64.52 32.71
C CYS A 59 -10.30 63.90 32.72
N ILE A 60 -9.62 64.03 33.87
CA ILE A 60 -8.37 63.29 34.10
C ILE A 60 -8.72 61.92 34.72
N LEU A 61 -8.20 60.83 34.17
CA LEU A 61 -8.40 59.55 34.73
C LEU A 61 -7.68 59.37 36.06
N GLY A 62 -8.44 59.36 37.17
CA GLY A 62 -7.93 59.29 38.56
C GLY A 62 -7.58 57.85 38.99
N GLY A 63 -8.26 56.82 38.42
CA GLY A 63 -8.02 55.44 38.73
C GLY A 63 -8.89 54.51 37.91
N ILE A 64 -8.47 53.24 37.78
CA ILE A 64 -9.20 52.20 37.11
C ILE A 64 -9.26 51.01 38.06
N ASN A 65 -10.45 50.50 38.32
CA ASN A 65 -10.72 49.32 39.08
C ASN A 65 -11.28 48.25 38.12
N VAL A 66 -10.78 47.00 38.16
CA VAL A 66 -11.24 45.95 37.31
C VAL A 66 -11.86 44.83 38.17
N SER A 67 -13.00 44.33 37.76
CA SER A 67 -13.70 43.24 38.50
C SER A 67 -14.35 42.23 37.56
N GLY A 68 -14.78 41.12 38.13
CA GLY A 68 -15.56 40.12 37.41
C GLY A 68 -14.74 39.00 36.77
N VAL A 69 -13.40 39.02 36.93
CA VAL A 69 -12.49 37.99 36.37
C VAL A 69 -11.51 37.56 37.45
N ASP A 70 -11.48 36.24 37.72
CA ASP A 70 -10.51 35.63 38.63
C ASP A 70 -9.30 35.13 37.86
N GLY A 71 -8.08 35.20 38.47
CA GLY A 71 -6.85 34.62 37.92
C GLY A 71 -6.07 35.50 36.95
N TYR A 72 -6.43 36.74 36.81
CA TYR A 72 -5.66 37.74 36.05
C TYR A 72 -5.25 38.92 36.98
N GLU A 73 -4.03 39.39 36.83
CA GLU A 73 -3.54 40.54 37.56
C GLU A 73 -4.18 41.85 37.02
N ASP A 74 -4.64 42.72 37.90
CA ASP A 74 -5.33 43.96 37.52
C ASP A 74 -4.55 44.86 36.56
N TYR A 75 -3.22 44.89 36.68
CA TYR A 75 -2.37 45.67 35.77
C TYR A 75 -2.41 45.14 34.34
N MET A 76 -2.53 43.81 34.15
CA MET A 76 -2.64 43.22 32.81
C MET A 76 -3.98 43.57 32.18
N LEU A 77 -5.05 43.42 32.96
CA LEU A 77 -6.40 43.76 32.50
C LEU A 77 -6.50 45.25 32.17
N THR A 78 -6.01 46.12 33.04
CA THR A 78 -5.94 47.56 32.78
C THR A 78 -5.12 47.87 31.51
N GLY A 79 -4.00 47.20 31.33
CA GLY A 79 -3.13 47.37 30.14
C GLY A 79 -3.86 47.09 28.82
N ILE A 80 -4.75 46.09 28.78
CA ILE A 80 -5.56 45.74 27.60
C ILE A 80 -6.48 46.91 27.22
N SER A 81 -7.01 47.66 28.19
CA SER A 81 -7.89 48.83 27.94
C SER A 81 -7.17 49.89 27.13
N GLY A 82 -5.86 50.01 27.32
CA GLY A 82 -5.03 51.12 26.78
C GLY A 82 -5.35 52.47 27.41
N LEU A 83 -6.04 52.47 28.58
CA LEU A 83 -6.25 53.65 29.41
C LEU A 83 -5.14 53.71 30.44
N ALA A 84 -4.60 54.92 30.70
CA ALA A 84 -3.57 55.16 31.68
C ALA A 84 -4.02 56.19 32.73
N VAL A 85 -3.77 55.82 34.00
CA VAL A 85 -4.06 56.78 35.11
C VAL A 85 -3.23 58.06 34.91
N GLY A 86 -3.91 59.24 35.03
CA GLY A 86 -3.32 60.55 34.73
C GLY A 86 -3.58 61.00 33.30
N GLN A 87 -4.11 60.18 32.41
CA GLN A 87 -4.47 60.50 31.02
C GLN A 87 -5.72 61.44 31.03
N GLU A 88 -5.71 62.41 30.18
CA GLU A 88 -6.88 63.28 29.90
C GLU A 88 -7.77 62.54 28.88
N ILE A 89 -9.03 62.31 29.21
CA ILE A 89 -10.02 61.58 28.39
C ILE A 89 -11.32 62.41 28.34
N GLU A 90 -11.99 62.33 27.23
CA GLU A 90 -13.38 62.79 27.09
C GLU A 90 -14.36 61.70 27.54
N VAL A 91 -15.35 62.00 28.36
CA VAL A 91 -16.36 61.09 28.87
C VAL A 91 -17.74 61.75 28.72
N PRO A 92 -18.67 61.13 27.99
CA PRO A 92 -18.49 60.00 27.12
C PRO A 92 -17.61 60.30 25.88
N GLY A 93 -16.75 59.35 25.46
CA GLY A 93 -15.80 59.66 24.39
C GLY A 93 -15.23 58.39 23.70
N THR A 94 -14.40 58.67 22.71
CA THR A 94 -13.79 57.59 21.87
C THR A 94 -12.82 56.71 22.68
N ALA A 95 -12.12 57.29 23.70
CA ALA A 95 -11.19 56.53 24.53
C ALA A 95 -11.86 55.35 25.25
N ILE A 96 -13.06 55.52 25.78
CA ILE A 96 -13.85 54.49 26.44
C ILE A 96 -14.34 53.47 25.42
N THR A 97 -14.84 53.95 24.28
CA THR A 97 -15.30 53.08 23.19
C THR A 97 -14.16 52.20 22.64
N ASP A 98 -12.98 52.77 22.51
CA ASP A 98 -11.82 52.04 22.00
C ASP A 98 -11.26 51.04 23.04
N ALA A 99 -11.34 51.37 24.34
CA ALA A 99 -11.04 50.42 25.41
C ALA A 99 -11.97 49.17 25.33
N VAL A 100 -13.28 49.40 25.18
CA VAL A 100 -14.23 48.31 24.97
C VAL A 100 -13.88 47.45 23.72
N LYS A 101 -13.58 48.12 22.58
CA LYS A 101 -13.17 47.42 21.35
C LYS A 101 -11.88 46.60 21.51
N ARG A 102 -10.92 47.07 22.31
CA ARG A 102 -9.67 46.36 22.61
C ARG A 102 -9.94 45.11 23.39
N TYR A 103 -10.75 45.13 24.44
CA TYR A 103 -11.15 43.93 25.15
C TYR A 103 -11.88 42.94 24.25
N TRP A 104 -12.80 43.41 23.41
CA TRP A 104 -13.48 42.53 22.44
C TRP A 104 -12.54 41.93 21.42
N ARG A 105 -11.58 42.68 20.90
CA ARG A 105 -10.57 42.17 19.97
C ARG A 105 -9.66 41.11 20.59
N HIS A 106 -9.43 41.20 21.89
CA HIS A 106 -8.62 40.24 22.62
C HIS A 106 -9.27 38.86 22.68
N GLY A 107 -10.60 38.77 22.55
CA GLY A 107 -11.31 37.51 22.41
C GLY A 107 -11.53 36.72 23.69
N LEU A 108 -10.97 37.14 24.83
CA LEU A 108 -11.06 36.44 26.12
C LEU A 108 -12.36 36.72 26.87
N PHE A 109 -13.04 37.81 26.55
CA PHE A 109 -14.16 38.32 27.32
C PHE A 109 -15.47 38.12 26.57
N SER A 110 -16.52 37.74 27.29
CA SER A 110 -17.90 37.60 26.80
C SER A 110 -18.69 38.85 27.00
N ASP A 111 -18.35 39.65 28.00
CA ASP A 111 -18.98 40.92 28.27
C ASP A 111 -17.95 41.91 28.84
N VAL A 112 -18.13 43.19 28.51
CA VAL A 112 -17.28 44.30 28.93
C VAL A 112 -18.16 45.50 29.24
N LYS A 113 -18.19 45.88 30.49
CA LYS A 113 -18.94 47.04 30.96
C LYS A 113 -17.99 48.02 31.65
N ILE A 114 -17.98 49.24 31.21
CA ILE A 114 -17.21 50.30 31.82
C ILE A 114 -18.19 51.34 32.41
N SER A 115 -18.10 51.50 33.71
CA SER A 115 -18.89 52.50 34.47
C SER A 115 -17.97 53.48 35.18
N ALA A 116 -18.50 54.64 35.51
CA ALA A 116 -17.83 55.61 36.38
C ALA A 116 -18.24 55.38 37.84
N ASP A 117 -17.24 55.07 38.69
CA ASP A 117 -17.43 54.90 40.12
C ASP A 117 -17.62 56.19 40.85
N SER A 118 -16.78 57.18 40.57
CA SER A 118 -16.83 58.49 41.21
C SER A 118 -16.16 59.55 40.36
N LEU A 119 -16.62 60.77 40.58
CA LEU A 119 -16.03 62.01 40.03
C LEU A 119 -15.62 62.90 41.19
N VAL A 120 -14.32 63.15 41.29
CA VAL A 120 -13.74 64.01 42.34
C VAL A 120 -13.11 65.27 41.68
N GLY A 121 -13.82 66.35 41.67
CA GLY A 121 -13.43 67.56 40.92
C GLY A 121 -13.38 67.21 39.41
N ASN A 122 -12.18 67.25 38.79
CA ASN A 122 -11.98 66.95 37.39
C ASN A 122 -11.37 65.53 37.18
N LYS A 123 -11.34 64.70 38.27
CA LYS A 123 -10.78 63.31 38.18
C LYS A 123 -11.88 62.32 38.19
N ILE A 124 -11.95 61.48 37.15
CA ILE A 124 -12.91 60.34 37.03
C ILE A 124 -12.23 59.04 37.41
N TYR A 125 -12.94 58.20 38.15
CA TYR A 125 -12.57 56.84 38.51
C TYR A 125 -13.47 55.88 37.77
N LEU A 126 -12.85 54.98 37.00
CA LEU A 126 -13.59 54.03 36.16
C LEU A 126 -13.59 52.67 36.81
N HIS A 127 -14.71 51.99 36.71
CA HIS A 127 -14.88 50.57 37.02
C HIS A 127 -15.12 49.76 35.76
N ILE A 128 -14.25 48.78 35.49
CA ILE A 128 -14.38 47.90 34.35
C ILE A 128 -14.83 46.55 34.85
N THR A 129 -16.02 46.13 34.50
CA THR A 129 -16.55 44.79 34.79
C THR A 129 -16.37 43.93 33.57
N LEU A 130 -15.63 42.85 33.73
CA LEU A 130 -15.34 41.89 32.66
C LEU A 130 -16.00 40.54 32.99
N ALA A 131 -16.50 39.88 31.98
CA ALA A 131 -16.90 38.46 32.08
C ALA A 131 -16.06 37.64 31.13
N THR A 132 -15.39 36.61 31.61
CA THR A 132 -14.61 35.70 30.76
C THR A 132 -15.49 34.86 29.90
N ARG A 133 -15.05 34.54 28.70
CA ARG A 133 -15.70 33.54 27.86
C ARG A 133 -15.54 32.17 28.48
N PRO A 134 -16.58 31.32 28.48
CA PRO A 134 -16.45 29.95 28.98
C PRO A 134 -15.46 29.15 28.12
N ARG A 135 -14.78 28.24 28.77
CA ARG A 135 -13.85 27.31 28.14
C ARG A 135 -14.50 25.99 27.83
N VAL A 136 -14.05 25.32 26.79
CA VAL A 136 -14.54 24.00 26.38
C VAL A 136 -14.01 22.95 27.36
N SER A 137 -14.87 22.32 28.14
CA SER A 137 -14.53 21.18 29.01
C SER A 137 -14.48 19.87 28.25
N THR A 138 -15.49 19.63 27.40
CA THR A 138 -15.67 18.38 26.67
C THR A 138 -16.34 18.65 25.32
N ILE A 139 -15.96 17.83 24.32
CA ILE A 139 -16.58 17.86 22.99
C ILE A 139 -17.17 16.48 22.73
N ASN A 140 -18.49 16.44 22.53
CA ASN A 140 -19.20 15.20 22.20
C ASN A 140 -19.57 15.19 20.74
N TYR A 141 -19.37 14.06 20.09
CA TYR A 141 -19.74 13.83 18.70
C TYR A 141 -20.87 12.80 18.64
N VAL A 142 -22.01 13.19 18.11
CA VAL A 142 -23.20 12.34 17.98
C VAL A 142 -23.48 12.06 16.51
N GLY A 143 -23.85 10.82 16.18
CA GLY A 143 -24.19 10.41 14.81
C GLY A 143 -23.00 9.95 13.95
N LEU A 144 -21.80 9.82 14.52
CA LEU A 144 -20.58 9.43 13.80
C LEU A 144 -20.12 8.01 14.09
N LYS A 145 -19.47 7.39 13.11
CA LYS A 145 -18.66 6.18 13.30
C LYS A 145 -17.31 6.55 13.93
N LYS A 146 -16.64 5.59 14.56
CA LYS A 146 -15.33 5.81 15.22
C LYS A 146 -14.31 6.52 14.33
N SER A 147 -14.10 6.04 13.11
CA SER A 147 -13.15 6.66 12.18
C SER A 147 -13.55 8.07 11.71
N GLU A 148 -14.87 8.33 11.61
CA GLU A 148 -15.36 9.67 11.25
C GLU A 148 -15.21 10.66 12.41
N ARG A 149 -15.31 10.16 13.64
CA ARG A 149 -15.04 10.95 14.84
C ARG A 149 -13.57 11.36 14.93
N GLU A 150 -12.65 10.43 14.73
CA GLU A 150 -11.21 10.69 14.68
C GLU A 150 -10.87 11.74 13.60
N ASP A 151 -11.44 11.61 12.39
CA ASP A 151 -11.29 12.61 11.32
C ASP A 151 -11.86 14.00 11.74
N MET A 152 -12.96 14.05 12.52
CA MET A 152 -13.56 15.32 12.96
C MET A 152 -12.75 15.97 14.07
N GLU A 153 -12.25 15.19 15.02
CA GLU A 153 -11.36 15.68 16.08
C GLU A 153 -10.14 16.41 15.50
N GLU A 154 -9.58 15.87 14.43
CA GLU A 154 -8.43 16.48 13.74
C GLU A 154 -8.82 17.74 12.94
N LYS A 155 -9.94 17.68 12.20
CA LYS A 155 -10.26 18.71 11.17
C LYS A 155 -11.05 19.89 11.66
N LEU A 156 -11.85 19.77 12.72
CA LEU A 156 -12.72 20.87 13.18
C LEU A 156 -11.94 21.94 13.94
N GLY A 157 -10.75 21.64 14.45
CA GLY A 157 -9.95 22.56 15.22
C GLY A 157 -10.58 22.96 16.57
N LEU A 158 -11.52 22.15 17.07
CA LEU A 158 -12.09 22.28 18.41
C LEU A 158 -11.22 21.51 19.39
N LEU A 159 -10.74 22.19 20.43
CA LEU A 159 -9.86 21.60 21.43
C LEU A 159 -10.41 21.81 22.84
N LYS A 160 -10.24 20.81 23.71
CA LYS A 160 -10.48 20.97 25.14
C LYS A 160 -9.64 22.12 25.71
N GLY A 161 -10.23 23.00 26.52
CA GLY A 161 -9.58 24.15 27.14
C GLY A 161 -9.59 25.41 26.27
N MET A 162 -9.99 25.35 25.00
CA MET A 162 -10.14 26.55 24.17
C MET A 162 -11.33 27.42 24.63
N SER A 163 -11.30 28.71 24.34
CA SER A 163 -12.44 29.59 24.55
C SER A 163 -13.56 29.26 23.55
N ALA A 164 -14.79 29.12 24.04
CA ALA A 164 -15.97 28.88 23.21
C ALA A 164 -16.38 30.12 22.42
N HIS A 165 -15.66 30.44 21.37
CA HIS A 165 -15.92 31.60 20.53
C HIS A 165 -16.93 31.26 19.43
N PRO A 166 -18.01 32.03 19.21
CA PRO A 166 -19.02 31.78 18.18
C PRO A 166 -18.41 31.53 16.80
N ASN A 167 -17.45 32.35 16.39
CA ASN A 167 -16.74 32.19 15.11
C ASN A 167 -16.01 30.83 14.97
N ALA A 168 -15.50 30.25 16.07
CA ALA A 168 -14.86 28.95 16.04
C ALA A 168 -15.88 27.84 15.85
N LEU A 169 -17.05 27.96 16.46
CA LEU A 169 -18.16 27.01 16.32
C LEU A 169 -18.76 27.09 14.91
N ASP A 170 -18.96 28.29 14.37
CA ASP A 170 -19.42 28.46 12.99
C ASP A 170 -18.44 27.92 11.97
N ARG A 171 -17.14 28.15 12.17
CA ARG A 171 -16.08 27.58 11.35
C ARG A 171 -16.09 26.05 11.42
N ALA A 172 -16.23 25.48 12.62
CA ALA A 172 -16.33 24.04 12.80
C ALA A 172 -17.55 23.46 12.07
N LYS A 173 -18.70 24.14 12.12
CA LYS A 173 -19.90 23.75 11.39
C LYS A 173 -19.69 23.74 9.87
N ILE A 174 -19.02 24.77 9.34
CA ILE A 174 -18.69 24.85 7.91
C ILE A 174 -17.72 23.74 7.51
N LEU A 175 -16.69 23.48 8.32
CA LEU A 175 -15.71 22.42 8.04
C LEU A 175 -16.36 21.03 8.11
N ALA A 176 -17.22 20.78 9.10
CA ALA A 176 -17.98 19.54 9.19
C ALA A 176 -18.88 19.35 7.96
N LYS A 177 -19.59 20.40 7.55
CA LYS A 177 -20.47 20.36 6.37
C LYS A 177 -19.66 20.02 5.11
N LYS A 178 -18.54 20.71 4.90
CA LYS A 178 -17.65 20.45 3.77
C LYS A 178 -17.13 19.02 3.75
N TYR A 179 -16.69 18.49 4.90
CA TYR A 179 -16.25 17.10 5.02
C TYR A 179 -17.30 16.10 4.58
N PHE A 180 -18.57 16.29 5.03
CA PHE A 180 -19.64 15.38 4.65
C PHE A 180 -20.08 15.55 3.20
N ASP A 181 -20.04 16.77 2.66
CA ASP A 181 -20.26 17.03 1.24
C ASP A 181 -19.22 16.33 0.37
N ASP A 182 -17.94 16.36 0.76
CA ASP A 182 -16.85 15.68 0.07
C ASP A 182 -16.97 14.15 0.14
N LYS A 183 -17.59 13.63 1.20
CA LYS A 183 -17.94 12.20 1.34
C LYS A 183 -19.27 11.82 0.65
N GLY A 184 -19.97 12.78 0.06
CA GLY A 184 -21.20 12.58 -0.72
C GLY A 184 -22.51 12.70 0.07
N PHE A 185 -22.47 13.26 1.27
CA PHE A 185 -23.63 13.53 2.11
C PHE A 185 -24.06 14.99 2.00
N LYS A 186 -24.47 15.42 0.81
CA LYS A 186 -24.84 16.80 0.51
C LYS A 186 -25.92 17.39 1.43
N ASN A 187 -26.83 16.53 1.89
CA ASN A 187 -27.96 16.90 2.76
C ASN A 187 -27.65 16.70 4.25
N ALA A 188 -26.38 16.51 4.63
CA ALA A 188 -26.03 16.39 6.04
C ALA A 188 -26.40 17.66 6.81
N GLU A 189 -27.07 17.48 7.94
CA GLU A 189 -27.42 18.52 8.88
C GLU A 189 -26.42 18.46 10.04
N ILE A 190 -25.80 19.60 10.34
CA ILE A 190 -24.83 19.74 11.41
C ILE A 190 -25.34 20.80 12.37
N GLU A 191 -25.49 20.41 13.61
CA GLU A 191 -25.87 21.29 14.70
C GLU A 191 -24.78 21.25 15.76
N ILE A 192 -24.34 22.41 16.20
CA ILE A 192 -23.36 22.55 17.27
C ILE A 192 -24.05 23.27 18.41
N MET A 193 -24.27 22.56 19.50
CA MET A 193 -24.89 23.10 20.70
C MET A 193 -23.85 23.31 21.78
N GLN A 194 -24.01 24.42 22.51
CA GLN A 194 -23.20 24.73 23.67
C GLN A 194 -24.10 24.65 24.90
N ARG A 195 -23.70 23.86 25.89
CA ARG A 195 -24.37 23.77 27.19
C ARG A 195 -23.38 23.97 28.32
N GLU A 196 -23.82 24.53 29.43
CA GLU A 196 -22.98 24.74 30.60
C GLU A 196 -22.56 23.40 31.22
N ASP A 197 -21.30 23.37 31.67
CA ASP A 197 -20.79 22.25 32.42
C ASP A 197 -21.06 22.44 33.91
N VAL A 198 -21.95 21.62 34.45
CA VAL A 198 -22.33 21.68 35.86
C VAL A 198 -21.19 21.34 36.81
N THR A 199 -20.17 20.64 36.32
CA THR A 199 -19.05 20.16 37.12
C THR A 199 -17.88 21.16 37.22
N GLU A 200 -17.73 22.05 36.24
CA GLU A 200 -16.63 23.02 36.18
C GLU A 200 -17.18 24.41 35.93
N LYS A 201 -16.95 25.35 36.89
CA LYS A 201 -17.36 26.76 36.75
C LYS A 201 -16.75 27.38 35.50
N ASN A 202 -17.55 28.18 34.79
CA ASN A 202 -17.16 28.86 33.55
C ASN A 202 -16.66 27.95 32.43
N HIS A 203 -17.16 26.70 32.40
CA HIS A 203 -16.88 25.76 31.34
C HIS A 203 -18.16 25.34 30.61
N VAL A 204 -18.00 24.95 29.35
CA VAL A 204 -19.07 24.50 28.49
C VAL A 204 -18.72 23.20 27.80
N ILE A 205 -19.75 22.39 27.62
CA ILE A 205 -19.70 21.19 26.80
C ILE A 205 -20.22 21.55 25.42
N ILE A 206 -19.46 21.13 24.38
CA ILE A 206 -19.87 21.31 22.99
C ILE A 206 -20.40 19.98 22.48
N ASP A 207 -21.66 19.93 22.10
CA ASP A 207 -22.27 18.79 21.45
C ASP A 207 -22.36 19.03 19.94
N VAL A 208 -21.57 18.26 19.16
CA VAL A 208 -21.56 18.29 17.71
C VAL A 208 -22.48 17.18 17.23
N ILE A 209 -23.70 17.54 16.84
CA ILE A 209 -24.74 16.60 16.41
C ILE A 209 -24.76 16.59 14.90
N ILE A 210 -24.60 15.41 14.30
CA ILE A 210 -24.49 15.24 12.86
C ILE A 210 -25.49 14.19 12.39
N ASP A 211 -26.48 14.66 11.66
CA ASP A 211 -27.37 13.79 10.88
C ASP A 211 -26.90 13.77 9.42
N LYS A 212 -26.26 12.69 9.04
CA LYS A 212 -25.62 12.56 7.71
C LYS A 212 -26.62 12.46 6.57
N LYS A 213 -27.87 12.07 6.86
CA LYS A 213 -28.85 11.71 5.84
C LYS A 213 -28.29 10.64 4.88
N GLU A 214 -28.84 10.54 3.68
CA GLU A 214 -28.42 9.56 2.68
C GLU A 214 -27.34 10.13 1.76
N LYS A 215 -26.50 9.22 1.22
CA LYS A 215 -25.49 9.61 0.20
C LYS A 215 -26.20 9.94 -1.10
N MET A 216 -25.85 11.10 -1.66
CA MET A 216 -26.37 11.53 -2.95
C MET A 216 -25.78 10.70 -4.09
N LYS A 217 -26.64 10.26 -4.99
CA LYS A 217 -26.30 9.52 -6.22
C LYS A 217 -26.75 10.31 -7.43
N VAL A 218 -26.06 10.13 -8.56
CA VAL A 218 -26.48 10.75 -9.83
C VAL A 218 -27.54 9.88 -10.47
N ARG A 219 -28.73 10.45 -10.71
CA ARG A 219 -29.81 9.79 -11.43
C ARG A 219 -29.63 9.91 -12.94
N SER A 220 -29.40 11.13 -13.43
CA SER A 220 -29.21 11.40 -14.85
C SER A 220 -28.25 12.56 -15.07
N ILE A 221 -27.50 12.49 -16.18
CA ILE A 221 -26.67 13.56 -16.70
C ILE A 221 -27.25 13.97 -18.06
N ILE A 222 -27.79 15.16 -18.12
CA ILE A 222 -28.38 15.74 -19.33
C ILE A 222 -27.34 16.67 -19.93
N ILE A 223 -27.00 16.45 -21.19
CA ILE A 223 -26.06 17.28 -21.98
C ILE A 223 -26.83 17.87 -23.12
N ASP A 224 -26.70 19.17 -23.28
CA ASP A 224 -27.29 19.99 -24.31
C ASP A 224 -26.18 20.69 -25.11
N GLY A 225 -26.35 20.86 -26.44
CA GLY A 225 -25.35 21.46 -27.32
C GLY A 225 -24.28 20.50 -27.84
N ASN A 226 -24.46 19.17 -27.64
CA ASN A 226 -23.56 18.14 -28.19
C ASN A 226 -24.05 17.68 -29.59
N GLU A 227 -23.92 18.52 -30.59
CA GLU A 227 -24.44 18.27 -31.91
C GLU A 227 -23.52 17.37 -32.74
N GLU A 228 -22.22 17.63 -32.70
CA GLU A 228 -21.20 16.93 -33.48
C GLU A 228 -20.66 15.66 -32.74
N MET A 229 -20.52 15.71 -31.39
CA MET A 229 -20.04 14.58 -30.67
C MET A 229 -21.18 13.73 -30.05
N PRO A 230 -21.36 12.47 -30.52
CA PRO A 230 -22.47 11.64 -30.02
C PRO A 230 -22.31 11.32 -28.53
N LEU A 231 -23.43 11.30 -27.81
CA LEU A 231 -23.51 11.01 -26.35
C LEU A 231 -22.77 9.71 -25.96
N GLY A 232 -22.73 8.71 -26.85
CA GLY A 232 -22.03 7.46 -26.63
C GLY A 232 -20.50 7.63 -26.50
N LYS A 233 -19.92 8.57 -27.24
CA LYS A 233 -18.49 8.92 -27.12
C LYS A 233 -18.23 9.70 -25.83
N ILE A 234 -19.13 10.60 -25.46
CA ILE A 234 -19.04 11.42 -24.24
C ILE A 234 -19.23 10.56 -22.98
N LYS A 235 -20.32 9.81 -22.91
CA LYS A 235 -20.67 8.99 -21.75
C LYS A 235 -19.87 7.69 -21.66
N GLY A 236 -19.27 7.26 -22.76
CA GLY A 236 -18.52 6.01 -22.84
C GLY A 236 -19.42 4.77 -22.82
N GLY A 237 -18.81 3.59 -22.82
CA GLY A 237 -19.51 2.30 -22.85
C GLY A 237 -18.85 1.29 -21.92
N LEU A 238 -19.19 0.01 -22.08
CA LEU A 238 -18.68 -1.09 -21.24
C LEU A 238 -17.14 -1.15 -21.23
N PHE A 239 -16.51 -0.88 -22.37
CA PHE A 239 -15.05 -0.99 -22.55
C PHE A 239 -14.36 0.36 -22.83
N LYS A 240 -15.11 1.43 -23.06
CA LYS A 240 -14.55 2.77 -23.33
C LYS A 240 -14.87 3.71 -22.17
N LYS A 241 -13.83 4.35 -21.62
CA LYS A 241 -14.00 5.37 -20.58
C LYS A 241 -14.70 6.59 -21.20
N GLY A 242 -15.86 6.96 -20.63
CA GLY A 242 -16.48 8.24 -20.88
C GLY A 242 -15.87 9.36 -20.04
N ALA A 243 -16.28 10.59 -20.31
CA ALA A 243 -15.89 11.78 -19.57
C ALA A 243 -16.29 11.67 -18.08
N PHE A 244 -17.44 11.09 -17.78
CA PHE A 244 -17.97 10.97 -16.40
C PHE A 244 -17.45 9.74 -15.66
N ALA A 245 -16.14 9.64 -15.53
CA ALA A 245 -15.49 8.49 -14.87
C ALA A 245 -15.71 8.45 -13.35
N LYS A 246 -16.01 9.60 -12.73
CA LYS A 246 -16.18 9.75 -11.27
C LYS A 246 -17.64 9.86 -10.84
N THR A 247 -18.51 10.39 -11.71
CA THR A 247 -19.96 10.52 -11.48
C THR A 247 -20.72 9.67 -12.49
N HIS A 248 -21.29 8.54 -12.02
CA HIS A 248 -22.02 7.60 -12.88
C HIS A 248 -23.53 7.73 -12.69
N GLU A 249 -24.28 7.62 -13.78
CA GLU A 249 -25.73 7.53 -13.73
C GLU A 249 -26.19 6.25 -13.01
N ALA A 250 -27.29 6.35 -12.24
CA ALA A 250 -27.89 5.21 -11.58
C ALA A 250 -28.50 4.23 -12.61
N GLY A 251 -28.34 2.93 -12.39
CA GLY A 251 -29.05 1.90 -13.17
C GLY A 251 -28.31 1.32 -14.38
N LYS A 252 -27.10 1.82 -14.75
CA LYS A 252 -26.33 1.22 -15.85
C LYS A 252 -25.51 0.02 -15.36
N LEU A 253 -25.48 -1.07 -16.16
CA LEU A 253 -24.76 -2.31 -15.83
C LEU A 253 -23.26 -2.07 -15.54
N SER A 254 -22.64 -1.15 -16.28
CA SER A 254 -21.23 -0.74 -16.08
C SER A 254 -20.96 -0.06 -14.73
N SER A 255 -21.98 0.40 -14.03
CA SER A 255 -21.88 1.08 -12.74
C SER A 255 -22.18 0.19 -11.55
N PHE A 256 -22.53 -1.10 -11.75
CA PHE A 256 -22.89 -2.01 -10.68
C PHE A 256 -21.81 -2.17 -9.61
N LEU A 257 -20.54 -2.20 -10.02
CA LEU A 257 -19.38 -2.37 -9.14
C LEU A 257 -18.72 -1.05 -8.68
N LYS A 258 -19.24 0.12 -9.13
CA LYS A 258 -18.65 1.42 -8.79
C LYS A 258 -19.57 2.20 -7.87
N ALA A 259 -19.01 2.89 -6.88
CA ALA A 259 -19.77 3.76 -5.99
C ALA A 259 -20.34 4.97 -6.76
N LYS A 260 -21.66 5.05 -6.86
CA LYS A 260 -22.40 6.09 -7.58
C LYS A 260 -22.63 7.32 -6.70
N LYS A 261 -21.58 7.94 -6.18
CA LYS A 261 -21.70 9.09 -5.29
C LYS A 261 -21.49 10.37 -6.05
N TYR A 262 -22.38 11.33 -5.85
CA TYR A 262 -22.12 12.70 -6.23
C TYR A 262 -21.28 13.39 -5.15
N THR A 263 -20.18 14.03 -5.54
CA THR A 263 -19.44 14.99 -4.72
C THR A 263 -18.99 16.15 -5.59
N PRO A 264 -18.91 17.40 -5.07
CA PRO A 264 -18.49 18.56 -5.83
C PRO A 264 -17.11 18.40 -6.49
N GLU A 265 -16.14 17.80 -5.77
CA GLU A 265 -14.80 17.55 -6.30
C GLU A 265 -14.79 16.55 -7.46
N ARG A 266 -15.57 15.47 -7.35
CA ARG A 266 -15.70 14.50 -8.44
C ARG A 266 -16.33 15.12 -9.67
N TRP A 267 -17.33 15.95 -9.43
CA TRP A 267 -18.02 16.67 -10.50
C TRP A 267 -17.10 17.67 -11.19
N LYS A 268 -16.29 18.42 -10.43
CA LYS A 268 -15.28 19.32 -10.99
C LYS A 268 -14.29 18.58 -11.89
N LYS A 269 -13.82 17.40 -11.46
CA LYS A 269 -12.93 16.54 -12.27
C LYS A 269 -13.61 16.02 -13.53
N ASP A 270 -14.88 15.62 -13.45
CA ASP A 270 -15.60 15.12 -14.61
C ASP A 270 -15.94 16.23 -15.62
N LYS A 271 -16.15 17.48 -15.17
CA LYS A 271 -16.23 18.61 -16.09
C LYS A 271 -14.93 18.82 -16.86
N GLN A 272 -13.79 18.76 -16.18
CA GLN A 272 -12.49 18.83 -16.86
C GLN A 272 -12.30 17.66 -17.82
N ASN A 273 -12.60 16.43 -17.39
CA ASN A 273 -12.54 15.26 -18.26
C ASN A 273 -13.44 15.38 -19.50
N LEU A 274 -14.55 16.11 -19.38
CA LEU A 274 -15.43 16.38 -20.52
C LEU A 274 -14.75 17.29 -21.56
N ILE A 275 -14.17 18.38 -21.12
CA ILE A 275 -13.39 19.28 -21.99
C ILE A 275 -12.20 18.54 -22.59
N ASP A 276 -11.42 17.81 -21.78
CA ASP A 276 -10.31 17.00 -22.26
C ASP A 276 -10.76 15.97 -23.30
N LYS A 277 -12.00 15.45 -23.16
CA LYS A 277 -12.57 14.52 -24.12
C LYS A 277 -12.93 15.19 -25.45
N TYR A 278 -13.46 16.41 -25.42
CA TYR A 278 -13.68 17.21 -26.61
C TYR A 278 -12.35 17.53 -27.30
N ASN A 279 -11.35 17.98 -26.56
CA ASN A 279 -10.01 18.27 -27.08
C ASN A 279 -9.35 17.02 -27.71
N GLU A 280 -9.58 15.82 -27.15
CA GLU A 280 -9.10 14.55 -27.70
C GLU A 280 -9.66 14.28 -29.11
N TYR A 281 -10.84 14.81 -29.43
CA TYR A 281 -11.49 14.68 -30.72
C TYR A 281 -11.32 15.90 -31.65
N GLY A 282 -10.49 16.87 -31.25
CA GLY A 282 -10.17 18.05 -32.06
C GLY A 282 -11.05 19.29 -31.78
N TYR A 283 -11.95 19.22 -30.84
CA TYR A 283 -12.78 20.37 -30.46
C TYR A 283 -12.06 21.20 -29.40
N ARG A 284 -11.08 21.97 -29.88
CA ARG A 284 -10.16 22.77 -29.03
C ARG A 284 -10.89 23.83 -28.19
N ASP A 285 -11.87 24.49 -28.79
CA ASP A 285 -12.58 25.63 -28.20
C ASP A 285 -13.82 25.19 -27.41
N ALA A 286 -13.99 23.88 -27.17
CA ALA A 286 -15.12 23.36 -26.40
C ALA A 286 -15.18 23.94 -24.99
N VAL A 287 -16.34 24.48 -24.63
CA VAL A 287 -16.56 25.12 -23.33
C VAL A 287 -17.89 24.72 -22.71
N ILE A 288 -17.93 24.64 -21.39
CA ILE A 288 -19.18 24.44 -20.63
C ILE A 288 -19.78 25.81 -20.34
N LEU A 289 -20.88 26.15 -21.05
CA LEU A 289 -21.59 27.42 -20.88
C LEU A 289 -22.38 27.47 -19.58
N LYS A 290 -22.96 26.35 -19.16
CA LYS A 290 -23.77 26.27 -17.93
C LYS A 290 -23.70 24.88 -17.34
N ASP A 291 -23.61 24.81 -16.02
CA ASP A 291 -23.80 23.57 -15.28
C ASP A 291 -24.80 23.82 -14.13
N SER A 292 -25.65 22.84 -13.89
CA SER A 292 -26.63 22.90 -12.81
C SER A 292 -26.85 21.53 -12.20
N VAL A 293 -26.94 21.50 -10.88
CA VAL A 293 -27.15 20.26 -10.10
C VAL A 293 -28.29 20.50 -9.13
N TRP A 294 -29.37 19.72 -9.25
CA TRP A 294 -30.53 19.83 -8.37
C TRP A 294 -30.97 18.48 -7.80
N ASN A 295 -31.56 18.52 -6.63
CA ASN A 295 -32.10 17.33 -5.99
C ASN A 295 -33.42 16.92 -6.66
N VAL A 296 -33.52 15.64 -7.00
CA VAL A 296 -34.75 15.03 -7.52
C VAL A 296 -35.54 14.40 -6.38
N ASP A 297 -34.82 13.78 -5.48
CA ASP A 297 -35.33 13.15 -4.27
C ASP A 297 -34.22 13.18 -3.18
N PRO A 298 -34.51 12.76 -1.94
CA PRO A 298 -33.53 12.80 -0.85
C PRO A 298 -32.21 12.05 -1.11
N LYS A 299 -32.16 11.17 -2.14
CA LYS A 299 -31.01 10.31 -2.46
C LYS A 299 -30.41 10.56 -3.84
N HIS A 300 -31.06 11.35 -4.71
CA HIS A 300 -30.62 11.52 -6.09
C HIS A 300 -30.56 12.97 -6.53
N VAL A 301 -29.55 13.25 -7.36
CA VAL A 301 -29.40 14.51 -8.11
C VAL A 301 -29.49 14.26 -9.59
N ASN A 302 -30.07 15.23 -10.31
CA ASN A 302 -29.87 15.38 -11.75
C ASN A 302 -28.81 16.45 -12.02
N ILE A 303 -28.08 16.26 -13.08
CA ILE A 303 -27.04 17.18 -13.58
C ILE A 303 -27.41 17.62 -14.97
N TYR A 304 -27.36 18.92 -15.23
CA TYR A 304 -27.51 19.50 -16.53
C TYR A 304 -26.25 20.23 -16.94
N LEU A 305 -25.81 20.01 -18.17
CA LEU A 305 -24.68 20.66 -18.78
C LEU A 305 -25.11 21.23 -20.12
N LYS A 306 -24.79 22.49 -20.34
CA LYS A 306 -24.86 23.11 -21.68
C LYS A 306 -23.42 23.29 -22.18
N VAL A 307 -23.11 22.68 -23.31
CA VAL A 307 -21.77 22.69 -23.91
C VAL A 307 -21.86 23.46 -25.23
N ASP A 308 -20.83 24.21 -25.51
CA ASP A 308 -20.54 24.71 -26.85
C ASP A 308 -19.32 23.93 -27.34
N GLU A 309 -19.49 23.15 -28.42
CA GLU A 309 -18.43 22.26 -28.92
C GLU A 309 -17.36 23.03 -29.69
N GLY A 310 -17.69 24.21 -30.22
CA GLY A 310 -16.83 24.95 -31.12
C GLY A 310 -16.56 24.21 -32.44
N LYS A 311 -15.49 24.60 -33.13
CA LYS A 311 -15.09 23.96 -34.39
C LYS A 311 -14.14 22.79 -34.14
N LYS A 312 -14.14 21.83 -35.03
CA LYS A 312 -13.15 20.76 -35.04
C LYS A 312 -11.91 21.23 -35.81
N TYR A 313 -10.75 21.09 -35.19
CA TYR A 313 -9.47 21.54 -35.74
C TYR A 313 -8.59 20.38 -36.20
N TYR A 314 -7.78 20.67 -37.24
CA TYR A 314 -6.83 19.76 -37.84
C TYR A 314 -5.42 20.35 -37.81
N VAL A 315 -4.41 19.53 -37.81
CA VAL A 315 -3.01 19.97 -37.92
C VAL A 315 -2.70 20.32 -39.37
N ARG A 316 -2.33 21.58 -39.65
CA ARG A 316 -1.92 22.02 -40.98
C ARG A 316 -0.43 21.87 -41.22
N ASN A 317 0.37 22.28 -40.26
CA ASN A 317 1.82 22.20 -40.34
C ASN A 317 2.44 22.08 -38.92
N ILE A 318 3.58 21.39 -38.83
CA ILE A 318 4.37 21.28 -37.60
C ILE A 318 5.80 21.70 -37.94
N THR A 319 6.28 22.74 -37.25
CA THR A 319 7.64 23.25 -37.41
C THR A 319 8.42 23.11 -36.12
N TRP A 320 9.68 22.71 -36.20
CA TRP A 320 10.59 22.61 -35.09
C TRP A 320 11.61 23.73 -35.19
N VAL A 321 11.83 24.41 -34.05
CA VAL A 321 12.77 25.55 -33.97
C VAL A 321 13.65 25.35 -32.75
N GLY A 322 14.98 25.48 -32.94
CA GLY A 322 15.95 25.38 -31.86
C GLY A 322 16.45 23.97 -31.54
N ASN A 323 16.02 22.95 -32.29
CA ASN A 323 16.47 21.56 -32.13
C ASN A 323 17.83 21.33 -32.86
N THR A 324 18.92 21.39 -32.12
CA THR A 324 20.28 21.17 -32.67
C THR A 324 20.81 19.77 -32.36
N VAL A 325 20.33 19.14 -31.26
CA VAL A 325 20.77 17.82 -30.82
C VAL A 325 20.10 16.69 -31.61
N TYR A 326 18.80 16.83 -31.86
CA TYR A 326 18.05 15.82 -32.61
C TYR A 326 17.52 16.38 -33.93
N PRO A 327 17.62 15.62 -35.04
CA PRO A 327 17.10 16.08 -36.32
C PRO A 327 15.57 16.16 -36.29
N THR A 328 15.03 17.15 -37.03
CA THR A 328 13.59 17.40 -37.15
C THR A 328 12.79 16.16 -37.57
N SER A 329 13.33 15.35 -38.51
CA SER A 329 12.66 14.11 -38.93
C SER A 329 12.45 13.11 -37.80
N PHE A 330 13.46 12.94 -36.92
CA PHE A 330 13.38 12.06 -35.78
C PHE A 330 12.40 12.57 -34.72
N LEU A 331 12.43 13.86 -34.40
CA LEU A 331 11.47 14.45 -33.45
C LEU A 331 10.03 14.38 -33.96
N SER A 332 9.81 14.54 -35.26
CA SER A 332 8.49 14.39 -35.87
C SER A 332 7.98 12.94 -35.83
N GLU A 333 8.87 11.96 -36.05
CA GLU A 333 8.55 10.54 -35.89
C GLU A 333 8.15 10.22 -34.44
N VAL A 334 8.91 10.72 -33.48
CA VAL A 334 8.61 10.54 -32.04
C VAL A 334 7.31 11.24 -31.66
N LEU A 335 7.01 12.39 -32.23
CA LEU A 335 5.76 13.13 -31.93
C LEU A 335 4.50 12.35 -32.33
N ASP A 336 4.60 11.49 -33.35
CA ASP A 336 3.49 10.66 -33.84
C ASP A 336 2.23 11.50 -34.17
N MET A 337 2.44 12.62 -34.86
CA MET A 337 1.41 13.53 -35.32
C MET A 337 1.82 14.14 -36.67
N GLU A 338 0.92 14.06 -37.66
CA GLU A 338 1.21 14.48 -39.01
C GLU A 338 0.23 15.57 -39.51
N LYS A 339 0.59 16.19 -40.62
CA LYS A 339 -0.29 17.11 -41.31
C LYS A 339 -1.58 16.41 -41.74
N GLY A 340 -2.73 17.00 -41.41
CA GLY A 340 -4.06 16.48 -41.71
C GLY A 340 -4.68 15.71 -40.56
N ASP A 341 -3.90 15.39 -39.51
CA ASP A 341 -4.44 14.76 -38.32
C ASP A 341 -5.38 15.67 -37.54
N VAL A 342 -6.30 15.05 -36.83
CA VAL A 342 -7.15 15.76 -35.87
C VAL A 342 -6.28 16.37 -34.78
N TYR A 343 -6.44 17.65 -34.53
CA TYR A 343 -5.68 18.33 -33.45
C TYR A 343 -6.09 17.81 -32.08
N ASN A 344 -5.28 16.90 -31.55
CA ASN A 344 -5.50 16.25 -30.26
C ASN A 344 -4.50 16.75 -29.24
N GLN A 345 -4.89 17.76 -28.45
CA GLN A 345 -4.02 18.35 -27.42
C GLN A 345 -3.53 17.33 -26.39
N LYS A 346 -4.36 16.36 -26.06
CA LYS A 346 -3.98 15.34 -25.10
C LYS A 346 -2.92 14.38 -25.65
N HIS A 347 -3.05 14.01 -26.93
CA HIS A 347 -2.03 13.20 -27.60
C HIS A 347 -0.73 13.99 -27.72
N LEU A 348 -0.81 15.24 -28.15
CA LEU A 348 0.33 16.14 -28.22
C LEU A 348 1.07 16.22 -26.86
N HIS A 349 0.35 16.52 -25.79
CA HIS A 349 0.95 16.60 -24.45
C HIS A 349 1.62 15.29 -24.02
N LYS A 350 0.97 14.16 -24.29
CA LYS A 350 1.55 12.84 -24.00
C LYS A 350 2.85 12.60 -24.76
N ARG A 351 2.85 12.84 -26.03
CA ARG A 351 4.03 12.61 -26.89
C ARG A 351 5.16 13.59 -26.60
N LEU A 352 4.85 14.76 -26.04
CA LEU A 352 5.87 15.71 -25.63
C LEU A 352 6.45 15.42 -24.22
N THR A 353 5.63 14.91 -23.26
CA THR A 353 6.05 14.90 -21.84
C THR A 353 5.79 13.61 -21.06
N GLU A 354 4.73 12.83 -21.36
CA GLU A 354 4.27 11.75 -20.48
C GLU A 354 4.73 10.36 -20.90
N ASP A 355 4.75 10.07 -22.20
CA ASP A 355 5.11 8.73 -22.70
C ASP A 355 6.58 8.42 -22.44
N GLU A 356 6.93 7.14 -22.25
CA GLU A 356 8.32 6.73 -21.98
C GLU A 356 9.29 7.19 -23.08
N ASP A 357 8.82 7.19 -24.32
CA ASP A 357 9.53 7.66 -25.52
C ASP A 357 9.18 9.10 -25.91
N ALA A 358 8.56 9.88 -25.02
CA ALA A 358 8.22 11.28 -25.26
C ALA A 358 9.45 12.12 -25.59
N VAL A 359 9.26 13.15 -26.42
CA VAL A 359 10.33 14.10 -26.82
C VAL A 359 11.10 14.63 -25.61
N GLY A 360 10.40 15.04 -24.54
CA GLY A 360 11.03 15.53 -23.33
C GLY A 360 11.92 14.49 -22.64
N ASN A 361 11.53 13.22 -22.69
CA ASN A 361 12.31 12.15 -22.09
C ASN A 361 13.60 11.86 -22.86
N LEU A 362 13.62 12.08 -24.18
CA LEU A 362 14.85 11.99 -24.99
C LEU A 362 15.90 12.98 -24.49
N TYR A 363 15.51 14.24 -24.28
CA TYR A 363 16.41 15.27 -23.78
C TYR A 363 16.83 15.00 -22.33
N TRP A 364 15.87 14.70 -21.44
CA TRP A 364 16.15 14.44 -20.03
C TRP A 364 17.06 13.21 -19.81
N ASN A 365 16.93 12.20 -20.64
CA ASN A 365 17.75 10.99 -20.51
C ASN A 365 19.18 11.16 -21.01
N HIS A 366 19.45 12.22 -21.78
CA HIS A 366 20.77 12.58 -22.29
C HIS A 366 21.36 13.83 -21.60
N GLY A 367 20.89 14.15 -20.40
CA GLY A 367 21.48 15.19 -19.56
C GLY A 367 20.87 16.59 -19.74
N TYR A 368 19.98 16.81 -20.68
CA TYR A 368 19.42 18.14 -20.95
C TYR A 368 18.29 18.47 -19.93
N LEU A 369 18.66 18.59 -18.64
CA LEU A 369 17.69 18.89 -17.58
C LEU A 369 17.05 20.25 -17.77
N PHE A 370 17.80 21.24 -18.26
CA PHE A 370 17.37 22.63 -18.42
C PHE A 370 16.65 22.88 -19.75
N TYR A 371 16.44 21.84 -20.54
CA TYR A 371 15.70 21.90 -21.78
C TYR A 371 14.27 22.40 -21.53
N GLN A 372 13.80 23.26 -22.46
CA GLN A 372 12.44 23.78 -22.47
C GLN A 372 11.84 23.52 -23.83
N LEU A 373 10.60 23.05 -23.84
CA LEU A 373 9.80 22.88 -25.05
C LEU A 373 8.47 23.62 -24.89
N ASP A 374 8.21 24.54 -25.79
CA ASP A 374 6.98 25.35 -25.82
C ASP A 374 6.25 25.06 -27.14
N PRO A 375 5.18 24.25 -27.11
CA PRO A 375 4.33 24.01 -28.28
C PRO A 375 3.41 25.22 -28.46
N THR A 376 3.66 26.03 -29.48
CA THR A 376 2.92 27.26 -29.75
C THR A 376 2.06 27.08 -30.98
N GLU A 377 0.79 27.49 -30.89
CA GLU A 377 -0.11 27.61 -32.00
C GLU A 377 0.15 28.96 -32.70
N VAL A 378 0.88 28.96 -33.83
CA VAL A 378 1.33 30.22 -34.48
C VAL A 378 0.33 30.80 -35.41
N ASN A 379 -0.54 30.00 -36.01
CA ASN A 379 -1.54 30.46 -36.98
C ASN A 379 -2.74 29.52 -37.02
N ILE A 380 -3.93 30.11 -37.21
CA ILE A 380 -5.18 29.36 -37.39
C ILE A 380 -5.86 29.85 -38.67
N VAL A 381 -5.97 28.96 -39.64
CA VAL A 381 -6.62 29.27 -40.91
C VAL A 381 -7.85 28.38 -41.09
N GLY A 382 -9.01 28.96 -40.87
CA GLY A 382 -10.28 28.23 -40.96
C GLY A 382 -10.46 27.21 -39.81
N ASP A 383 -10.21 25.96 -40.09
CA ASP A 383 -10.26 24.82 -39.17
C ASP A 383 -8.89 24.15 -38.99
N SER A 384 -7.83 24.79 -39.42
CA SER A 384 -6.50 24.20 -39.47
C SER A 384 -5.49 25.02 -38.69
N ILE A 385 -4.66 24.35 -37.91
CA ILE A 385 -3.71 24.94 -36.95
C ILE A 385 -2.29 24.66 -37.40
N ASP A 386 -1.44 25.69 -37.39
CA ASP A 386 0.01 25.58 -37.52
C ASP A 386 0.62 25.52 -36.12
N LEU A 387 1.39 24.48 -35.88
CA LEU A 387 2.12 24.27 -34.62
C LEU A 387 3.59 24.57 -34.79
N GLU A 388 4.15 25.33 -33.90
CA GLU A 388 5.59 25.55 -33.77
C GLU A 388 6.09 24.99 -32.45
N MET A 389 6.98 24.01 -32.54
CA MET A 389 7.64 23.38 -31.40
C MET A 389 8.95 24.11 -31.13
N ARG A 390 8.92 25.08 -30.20
CA ARG A 390 10.11 25.85 -29.82
C ARG A 390 10.89 25.10 -28.77
N ILE A 391 12.12 24.75 -29.09
CA ILE A 391 13.03 24.06 -28.17
C ILE A 391 14.17 25.00 -27.79
N THR A 392 14.41 25.10 -26.49
CA THR A 392 15.64 25.67 -25.97
C THR A 392 16.38 24.57 -25.25
N GLU A 393 17.47 24.06 -25.87
CA GLU A 393 18.14 22.84 -25.42
C GLU A 393 18.99 23.10 -24.16
N ASN A 394 19.57 24.28 -24.02
CA ASN A 394 20.51 24.65 -22.98
C ASN A 394 21.68 23.65 -22.84
N GLN A 395 22.44 23.73 -21.76
CA GLN A 395 23.59 22.86 -21.49
C GLN A 395 23.15 21.55 -20.82
N GLN A 396 23.99 20.51 -20.97
CA GLN A 396 23.81 19.26 -20.25
C GLN A 396 24.11 19.45 -18.76
N ALA A 397 23.32 18.83 -17.91
CA ALA A 397 23.49 18.84 -16.46
C ALA A 397 24.21 17.58 -15.98
N HIS A 398 25.23 17.77 -15.13
CA HIS A 398 25.92 16.69 -14.43
C HIS A 398 25.46 16.60 -12.99
N LEU A 399 25.40 15.37 -12.45
CA LEU A 399 25.08 15.14 -11.06
C LEU A 399 26.23 15.61 -10.17
N SER A 400 25.99 16.62 -9.33
CA SER A 400 26.98 17.11 -8.38
C SER A 400 26.95 16.28 -7.10
N ARG A 401 25.79 16.19 -6.46
CA ARG A 401 25.65 15.47 -5.19
C ARG A 401 24.40 14.59 -5.18
N VAL A 402 24.54 13.43 -4.55
CA VAL A 402 23.44 12.53 -4.29
C VAL A 402 23.34 12.32 -2.77
N ARG A 403 22.29 12.88 -2.16
CA ARG A 403 22.03 12.78 -0.72
C ARG A 403 20.92 11.78 -0.46
N ILE A 404 21.05 11.04 0.65
CA ILE A 404 20.09 10.02 1.08
C ILE A 404 19.66 10.40 2.51
N ASN A 405 18.36 10.55 2.71
CA ASN A 405 17.75 10.90 4.00
C ASN A 405 16.73 9.82 4.40
N GLY A 406 16.58 9.55 5.70
CA GLY A 406 15.58 8.61 6.21
C GLY A 406 16.03 7.13 6.19
N ASN A 407 17.35 6.89 6.30
CA ASN A 407 17.96 5.56 6.31
C ASN A 407 18.40 5.09 7.69
N ASP A 408 17.56 5.25 8.71
CA ASP A 408 17.93 5.00 10.12
C ASP A 408 18.22 3.53 10.42
N ARG A 409 17.52 2.59 9.76
CA ARG A 409 17.66 1.14 9.99
C ARG A 409 18.59 0.44 9.00
N LEU A 410 18.82 1.03 7.83
CA LEU A 410 19.63 0.46 6.75
C LEU A 410 20.93 1.26 6.59
N TYR A 411 22.03 0.59 6.36
CA TYR A 411 23.28 1.29 6.08
C TYR A 411 23.22 2.04 4.74
N GLU A 412 23.81 3.22 4.68
CA GLU A 412 23.76 4.08 3.50
C GLU A 412 24.36 3.40 2.26
N ASN A 413 25.45 2.65 2.42
CA ASN A 413 26.08 1.90 1.33
C ASN A 413 25.14 0.89 0.67
N VAL A 414 24.19 0.33 1.42
CA VAL A 414 23.17 -0.61 0.92
C VAL A 414 22.23 0.08 -0.04
N ILE A 415 21.84 1.33 0.27
CA ILE A 415 20.96 2.14 -0.57
C ILE A 415 21.74 2.67 -1.77
N ARG A 416 22.92 3.26 -1.50
CA ARG A 416 23.73 3.93 -2.51
C ARG A 416 24.18 3.00 -3.65
N ARG A 417 24.43 1.73 -3.37
CA ARG A 417 24.80 0.73 -4.39
C ARG A 417 23.64 0.38 -5.34
N GLU A 418 22.40 0.60 -4.94
CA GLU A 418 21.22 0.37 -5.79
C GLU A 418 20.90 1.58 -6.67
N LEU A 419 21.46 2.76 -6.35
CA LEU A 419 21.23 3.96 -7.13
C LEU A 419 22.04 3.89 -8.44
N ARG A 420 21.37 4.19 -9.53
CA ARG A 420 21.95 4.33 -10.87
C ARG A 420 22.43 5.76 -11.14
N THR A 421 22.10 6.68 -10.24
CA THR A 421 22.49 8.08 -10.28
C THR A 421 23.72 8.28 -9.40
N LYS A 422 24.87 8.57 -10.00
CA LYS A 422 26.14 8.77 -9.29
C LYS A 422 26.66 10.18 -9.52
N PRO A 423 27.35 10.79 -8.55
CA PRO A 423 28.03 12.06 -8.77
C PRO A 423 29.00 11.96 -9.98
N GLY A 424 28.97 12.97 -10.85
CA GLY A 424 29.72 13.02 -12.10
C GLY A 424 29.00 12.46 -13.33
N ASP A 425 27.98 11.63 -13.18
CA ASP A 425 27.19 11.15 -14.31
C ASP A 425 26.33 12.28 -14.91
N LEU A 426 25.97 12.16 -16.17
CA LEU A 426 24.93 13.00 -16.78
C LEU A 426 23.58 12.74 -16.12
N PHE A 427 22.77 13.77 -15.97
CA PHE A 427 21.40 13.62 -15.53
C PHE A 427 20.62 12.69 -16.48
N SER A 428 19.85 11.76 -15.92
CA SER A 428 18.97 10.88 -16.67
C SER A 428 17.68 10.61 -15.87
N LYS A 429 16.55 10.98 -16.42
CA LYS A 429 15.23 10.71 -15.83
C LYS A 429 14.95 9.21 -15.73
N ASP A 430 15.39 8.44 -16.73
CA ASP A 430 15.27 6.98 -16.72
C ASP A 430 16.10 6.37 -15.59
N ALA A 431 17.36 6.80 -15.42
CA ALA A 431 18.21 6.34 -14.31
C ALA A 431 17.60 6.69 -12.93
N LEU A 432 16.97 7.87 -12.81
CA LEU A 432 16.27 8.30 -11.59
C LEU A 432 15.06 7.42 -11.30
N THR A 433 14.22 7.21 -12.32
CA THR A 433 13.01 6.39 -12.22
C THR A 433 13.35 4.92 -11.91
N ARG A 434 14.38 4.38 -12.54
CA ARG A 434 14.88 3.03 -12.26
C ARG A 434 15.44 2.91 -10.86
N SER A 435 16.20 3.91 -10.38
CA SER A 435 16.67 3.94 -9.00
C SER A 435 15.52 3.92 -8.00
N ALA A 436 14.46 4.71 -8.24
CA ALA A 436 13.26 4.69 -7.40
C ALA A 436 12.57 3.32 -7.39
N ARG A 437 12.48 2.65 -8.55
CA ARG A 437 11.93 1.30 -8.68
C ARG A 437 12.80 0.26 -7.96
N ASP A 438 14.12 0.34 -8.13
CA ASP A 438 15.06 -0.57 -7.48
C ASP A 438 14.97 -0.42 -5.95
N LEU A 439 14.89 0.81 -5.41
CA LEU A 439 14.67 1.08 -3.98
C LEU A 439 13.30 0.55 -3.49
N ALA A 440 12.24 0.76 -4.27
CA ALA A 440 10.91 0.23 -3.94
C ALA A 440 10.90 -1.31 -3.89
N SER A 441 11.63 -1.95 -4.82
CA SER A 441 11.72 -3.42 -4.90
C SER A 441 12.47 -4.06 -3.74
N MET A 442 13.35 -3.32 -3.06
CA MET A 442 14.03 -3.79 -1.85
C MET A 442 13.04 -4.10 -0.71
N GLY A 443 11.84 -3.49 -0.71
CA GLY A 443 10.81 -3.71 0.30
C GLY A 443 11.10 -3.06 1.67
N HIS A 444 12.19 -2.30 1.80
CA HIS A 444 12.55 -1.59 3.04
C HIS A 444 11.92 -0.20 3.15
N PHE A 445 11.41 0.34 2.05
CA PHE A 445 10.84 1.68 1.96
C PHE A 445 9.38 1.63 1.55
N ASP A 446 8.63 2.68 1.90
CA ASP A 446 7.28 2.89 1.42
C ASP A 446 7.35 3.39 -0.03
N PRO A 447 6.87 2.59 -1.03
CA PRO A 447 6.95 2.98 -2.44
C PRO A 447 6.24 4.29 -2.78
N GLU A 448 5.20 4.65 -2.02
CA GLU A 448 4.44 5.88 -2.25
C GLU A 448 5.16 7.13 -1.73
N LYS A 449 6.19 6.94 -0.90
CA LYS A 449 6.96 8.01 -0.26
C LYS A 449 8.41 8.09 -0.73
N ILE A 450 8.77 7.34 -1.78
CA ILE A 450 10.05 7.48 -2.46
C ILE A 450 9.94 8.68 -3.39
N ASP A 451 10.44 9.83 -2.95
CA ASP A 451 10.37 11.09 -3.69
C ASP A 451 11.77 11.67 -3.89
N PRO A 452 12.40 11.42 -5.06
CA PRO A 452 13.68 12.01 -5.39
C PRO A 452 13.50 13.48 -5.76
N LYS A 453 13.97 14.39 -4.92
CA LYS A 453 13.97 15.82 -5.22
C LYS A 453 15.19 16.18 -6.06
N VAL A 454 14.93 16.63 -7.27
CA VAL A 454 15.93 17.16 -8.20
C VAL A 454 16.08 18.66 -7.93
N VAL A 455 17.28 19.08 -7.54
CA VAL A 455 17.60 20.49 -7.23
C VAL A 455 18.60 20.98 -8.26
N PRO A 456 18.16 21.69 -9.32
CA PRO A 456 19.04 22.19 -10.34
C PRO A 456 19.85 23.41 -9.85
N ASN A 457 21.12 23.49 -10.23
CA ASN A 457 21.95 24.68 -10.14
C ASN A 457 22.17 25.23 -11.55
N TYR A 458 21.52 26.31 -11.85
CA TYR A 458 21.56 26.93 -13.17
C TYR A 458 22.90 27.63 -13.46
N GLU A 459 23.62 28.06 -12.41
CA GLU A 459 24.89 28.78 -12.57
C GLU A 459 26.01 27.85 -13.02
N ASP A 460 26.09 26.68 -12.41
CA ASP A 460 27.18 25.70 -12.68
C ASP A 460 26.78 24.62 -13.68
N GLY A 461 25.52 24.59 -14.15
CA GLY A 461 25.00 23.52 -15.00
C GLY A 461 24.99 22.14 -14.32
N THR A 462 24.87 22.13 -12.99
CA THR A 462 24.87 20.89 -12.20
C THR A 462 23.55 20.65 -11.53
N VAL A 463 23.35 19.45 -10.99
CA VAL A 463 22.13 19.07 -10.29
C VAL A 463 22.43 18.23 -9.07
N ASP A 464 21.78 18.56 -7.95
CA ASP A 464 21.77 17.74 -6.75
C ASP A 464 20.51 16.87 -6.73
N ILE A 465 20.64 15.61 -6.31
CA ILE A 465 19.51 14.70 -6.09
C ILE A 465 19.41 14.39 -4.60
N ASN A 466 18.27 14.70 -4.00
CA ASN A 466 17.98 14.38 -2.61
C ASN A 466 16.92 13.28 -2.55
N TRP A 467 17.32 12.08 -2.15
CA TRP A 467 16.44 10.95 -1.91
C TRP A 467 15.86 11.05 -0.51
N ASN A 468 14.57 11.38 -0.42
CA ASN A 468 13.84 11.33 0.84
C ASN A 468 13.11 10.00 0.89
N LEU A 469 13.50 9.17 1.86
CA LEU A 469 13.01 7.80 2.01
C LEU A 469 12.29 7.68 3.34
N GLU A 470 11.17 6.99 3.35
CA GLU A 470 10.51 6.60 4.59
C GLU A 470 10.60 5.09 4.75
N GLN A 471 11.32 4.67 5.79
CA GLN A 471 11.50 3.25 6.07
C GLN A 471 10.25 2.64 6.69
N LYS A 472 9.94 1.41 6.27
CA LYS A 472 8.95 0.57 6.93
C LYS A 472 9.60 -0.69 7.46
N SER A 473 9.08 -1.21 8.58
CA SER A 473 9.47 -2.54 9.05
C SER A 473 8.91 -3.57 8.08
N ASN A 474 9.79 -4.40 7.55
CA ASN A 474 9.46 -5.51 6.67
C ASN A 474 9.86 -6.88 7.26
N ASP A 475 10.33 -6.88 8.50
CA ASP A 475 10.52 -8.11 9.26
C ASP A 475 9.16 -8.73 9.55
N GLN A 476 9.05 -10.05 9.36
CA GLN A 476 7.78 -10.75 9.40
C GLN A 476 7.87 -11.91 10.38
N ILE A 477 6.87 -12.02 11.23
CA ILE A 477 6.58 -13.22 11.99
C ILE A 477 5.31 -13.80 11.38
N GLU A 478 5.41 -14.97 10.77
CA GLU A 478 4.31 -15.64 10.11
C GLU A 478 3.74 -16.71 11.02
N PHE A 479 2.45 -16.62 11.28
CA PHE A 479 1.69 -17.69 11.90
C PHE A 479 0.66 -18.16 10.89
N SER A 480 0.67 -19.43 10.53
CA SER A 480 -0.37 -20.00 9.70
C SER A 480 -0.87 -21.31 10.25
N LEU A 481 -2.17 -21.51 10.14
CA LEU A 481 -2.84 -22.76 10.44
C LEU A 481 -3.49 -23.24 9.15
N GLY A 482 -3.16 -24.43 8.73
CA GLY A 482 -3.74 -25.08 7.58
C GLY A 482 -4.43 -26.36 8.00
N TRP A 483 -5.36 -26.82 7.19
CA TRP A 483 -5.99 -28.12 7.35
C TRP A 483 -5.49 -29.04 6.24
N GLY A 484 -4.78 -30.11 6.59
CA GLY A 484 -4.31 -31.12 5.68
C GLY A 484 -4.99 -32.45 5.92
N GLN A 485 -4.62 -33.45 5.14
CA GLN A 485 -5.18 -34.78 5.23
C GLN A 485 -4.92 -35.45 6.59
N THR A 486 -3.85 -35.08 7.26
CA THR A 486 -3.44 -35.61 8.58
C THR A 486 -3.85 -34.67 9.74
N GLY A 487 -4.77 -33.71 9.50
CA GLY A 487 -5.25 -32.75 10.50
C GLY A 487 -4.71 -31.34 10.34
N VAL A 488 -4.72 -30.60 11.45
CA VAL A 488 -4.27 -29.20 11.47
C VAL A 488 -2.75 -29.15 11.40
N ILE A 489 -2.24 -28.34 10.48
CA ILE A 489 -0.81 -28.05 10.32
C ILE A 489 -0.55 -26.63 10.80
N GLY A 490 0.30 -26.46 11.81
CA GLY A 490 0.77 -25.18 12.27
C GLY A 490 2.12 -24.84 11.65
N ARG A 491 2.30 -23.57 11.25
CA ARG A 491 3.59 -23.02 10.82
C ARG A 491 3.89 -21.76 11.61
N ILE A 492 5.14 -21.66 12.04
CA ILE A 492 5.72 -20.45 12.61
C ILE A 492 6.94 -20.09 11.76
N GLY A 493 6.94 -18.90 11.21
CA GLY A 493 8.05 -18.36 10.41
C GLY A 493 8.57 -17.06 11.00
N LEU A 494 9.89 -16.92 11.03
CA LEU A 494 10.58 -15.66 11.28
C LEU A 494 11.36 -15.30 10.03
N LYS A 495 11.07 -14.12 9.47
CA LYS A 495 11.80 -13.60 8.32
C LYS A 495 12.33 -12.21 8.64
N LEU A 496 13.63 -12.12 8.80
CA LEU A 496 14.36 -10.88 9.01
C LEU A 496 14.86 -10.40 7.64
N ASN A 497 14.30 -9.31 7.14
CA ASN A 497 14.63 -8.80 5.80
C ASN A 497 15.76 -7.77 5.80
N ASN A 498 16.14 -7.25 6.96
CA ASN A 498 17.25 -6.32 7.12
C ASN A 498 18.38 -6.92 7.99
N PHE A 499 18.60 -8.20 7.87
CA PHE A 499 19.64 -8.90 8.63
C PHE A 499 21.04 -8.43 8.20
N SER A 500 22.00 -8.54 9.11
CA SER A 500 23.41 -8.30 8.85
C SER A 500 24.25 -9.40 9.48
N MET A 501 24.80 -10.28 8.66
CA MET A 501 25.72 -11.33 9.10
C MET A 501 26.96 -10.74 9.74
N ALA A 502 27.45 -9.61 9.22
CA ALA A 502 28.63 -8.92 9.75
C ALA A 502 28.42 -8.43 11.18
N ASN A 503 27.21 -7.98 11.51
CA ASN A 503 26.90 -7.46 12.85
C ASN A 503 26.78 -8.55 13.91
N LEU A 504 26.64 -9.81 13.54
CA LEU A 504 26.75 -10.92 14.50
C LEU A 504 28.13 -10.99 15.18
N PHE A 505 29.16 -10.52 14.49
CA PHE A 505 30.57 -10.61 14.93
C PHE A 505 31.16 -9.25 15.36
N ARG A 506 30.39 -8.15 15.20
CA ARG A 506 30.81 -6.80 15.62
C ARG A 506 30.37 -6.52 17.05
N LYS A 507 31.11 -5.63 17.74
CA LYS A 507 30.72 -5.16 19.09
C LYS A 507 29.43 -4.33 19.01
N ASN A 508 28.59 -4.43 20.06
CA ASN A 508 27.26 -3.82 20.15
C ASN A 508 27.17 -2.29 19.92
N SER A 509 28.28 -1.56 19.99
CA SER A 509 28.30 -0.09 19.83
C SER A 509 28.00 0.40 18.40
N GLU A 510 28.05 -0.49 17.41
CA GLU A 510 27.80 -0.16 16.02
C GLU A 510 26.43 -0.68 15.49
N HIS A 511 25.65 -1.30 16.35
CA HIS A 511 24.37 -1.88 15.94
C HIS A 511 23.27 -0.82 15.85
N ARG A 512 22.46 -0.86 14.79
CA ARG A 512 21.29 0.01 14.60
C ARG A 512 20.01 -0.55 15.25
N GLY A 513 20.14 -1.44 16.24
CA GLY A 513 19.02 -2.05 16.97
C GLY A 513 19.46 -3.23 17.82
N ILE A 514 18.51 -3.88 18.50
CA ILE A 514 18.75 -5.05 19.35
C ILE A 514 19.14 -6.29 18.51
N LEU A 515 18.58 -6.39 17.30
CA LEU A 515 18.89 -7.46 16.34
C LEU A 515 20.04 -7.02 15.44
N PRO A 516 20.85 -7.95 14.89
CA PRO A 516 21.92 -7.64 13.93
C PRO A 516 21.32 -7.25 12.57
N ILE A 517 21.00 -5.98 12.41
CA ILE A 517 20.37 -5.40 11.22
C ILE A 517 21.25 -4.33 10.57
N GLY A 518 21.01 -4.04 9.29
CA GLY A 518 21.62 -2.91 8.59
C GLY A 518 22.09 -3.21 7.16
N ASP A 519 22.43 -4.44 6.80
CA ASP A 519 22.98 -4.79 5.48
C ASP A 519 21.92 -5.17 4.44
N GLY A 520 20.62 -5.23 4.82
CA GLY A 520 19.55 -5.61 3.93
C GLY A 520 19.62 -7.07 3.47
N GLU A 521 20.27 -7.92 4.24
CA GLU A 521 20.31 -9.36 4.01
C GLU A 521 19.04 -10.01 4.55
N VAL A 522 18.71 -11.20 4.07
CA VAL A 522 17.51 -11.91 4.48
C VAL A 522 17.89 -13.18 5.22
N LEU A 523 17.39 -13.32 6.45
CA LEU A 523 17.45 -14.54 7.23
C LEU A 523 16.03 -15.05 7.47
N GLY A 524 15.75 -16.27 7.00
CA GLY A 524 14.48 -16.96 7.20
C GLY A 524 14.65 -18.19 8.08
N ILE A 525 13.77 -18.38 9.05
CA ILE A 525 13.68 -19.58 9.87
C ILE A 525 12.20 -19.96 9.93
N ASN A 526 11.86 -21.14 9.43
CA ASN A 526 10.49 -21.64 9.42
C ASN A 526 10.42 -22.98 10.13
N PHE A 527 9.46 -23.10 11.01
CA PHE A 527 9.08 -24.36 11.65
C PHE A 527 7.63 -24.68 11.28
N GLN A 528 7.38 -25.90 10.87
CA GLN A 528 6.05 -26.38 10.53
C GLN A 528 5.83 -27.74 11.16
N THR A 529 4.65 -27.95 11.72
CA THR A 529 4.30 -29.24 12.32
C THR A 529 2.79 -29.47 12.32
N ASN A 530 2.41 -30.74 12.26
CA ASN A 530 1.07 -31.20 12.62
C ASN A 530 1.09 -32.17 13.81
N GLY A 531 2.09 -32.03 14.69
CA GLY A 531 2.27 -32.87 15.85
C GLY A 531 3.07 -34.14 15.55
N LYS A 532 2.43 -35.31 15.52
CA LYS A 532 3.11 -36.61 15.41
C LYS A 532 3.53 -36.98 14.00
N TYR A 533 2.76 -36.56 12.98
CA TYR A 533 2.90 -37.07 11.63
C TYR A 533 3.89 -36.30 10.76
N TYR A 534 4.00 -34.98 10.99
CA TYR A 534 4.85 -34.12 10.20
C TYR A 534 5.54 -33.08 11.05
N SER A 535 6.83 -32.90 10.84
CA SER A 535 7.57 -31.76 11.34
C SER A 535 8.67 -31.35 10.36
N SER A 536 8.88 -30.07 10.19
CA SER A 536 9.99 -29.55 9.38
C SER A 536 10.56 -28.28 9.97
N VAL A 537 11.86 -28.12 9.78
CA VAL A 537 12.61 -26.88 10.06
C VAL A 537 13.34 -26.50 8.79
N ASN A 538 13.20 -25.25 8.38
CA ASN A 538 13.89 -24.71 7.23
C ASN A 538 14.57 -23.42 7.65
N THR A 539 15.86 -23.29 7.37
CA THR A 539 16.62 -22.05 7.53
C THR A 539 17.20 -21.63 6.20
N SER A 540 17.17 -20.33 5.94
CA SER A 540 17.69 -19.76 4.70
C SER A 540 18.33 -18.41 4.98
N TYR A 541 19.47 -18.18 4.37
CA TYR A 541 20.16 -16.91 4.35
C TYR A 541 20.39 -16.47 2.91
N SER A 542 20.19 -15.21 2.61
CA SER A 542 20.50 -14.67 1.30
C SER A 542 20.96 -13.22 1.36
N THR A 543 21.88 -12.86 0.49
CA THR A 543 22.34 -11.49 0.25
C THR A 543 22.32 -11.18 -1.24
N ALA A 544 21.86 -9.97 -1.61
CA ALA A 544 21.83 -9.52 -3.00
C ALA A 544 23.19 -8.99 -3.50
N TRP A 545 24.10 -8.65 -2.58
CA TRP A 545 25.40 -8.04 -2.89
C TRP A 545 26.54 -8.76 -2.17
N PHE A 546 26.76 -10.00 -2.51
CA PHE A 546 27.84 -10.78 -1.92
C PHE A 546 29.20 -10.11 -2.17
N GLY A 547 29.94 -9.85 -1.08
CA GLY A 547 31.20 -9.10 -1.14
C GLY A 547 31.06 -7.58 -1.36
N GLY A 548 29.83 -7.03 -1.41
CA GLY A 548 29.54 -5.59 -1.38
C GLY A 548 29.85 -4.78 -2.64
N LYS A 549 30.59 -5.33 -3.61
CA LYS A 549 31.10 -4.59 -4.78
C LYS A 549 30.28 -4.77 -6.07
N ARG A 550 29.57 -5.89 -6.19
CA ARG A 550 28.82 -6.24 -7.41
C ARG A 550 27.46 -6.84 -7.00
N PRO A 551 26.40 -6.65 -7.81
CA PRO A 551 25.09 -7.22 -7.55
C PRO A 551 25.11 -8.74 -7.83
N ILE A 552 25.79 -9.49 -6.96
CA ILE A 552 25.89 -10.93 -6.98
C ILE A 552 25.07 -11.45 -5.80
N GLN A 553 23.98 -12.10 -6.10
CA GLN A 553 23.17 -12.77 -5.09
C GLN A 553 23.86 -14.04 -4.63
N PHE A 554 23.93 -14.25 -3.34
CA PHE A 554 24.37 -15.49 -2.72
C PHE A 554 23.33 -15.97 -1.72
N SER A 555 23.08 -17.28 -1.69
CA SER A 555 22.12 -17.87 -0.77
C SER A 555 22.61 -19.19 -0.22
N VAL A 556 22.29 -19.46 1.02
CA VAL A 556 22.53 -20.73 1.71
C VAL A 556 21.21 -21.17 2.33
N GLY A 557 20.86 -22.42 2.16
CA GLY A 557 19.68 -23.01 2.75
C GLY A 557 20.00 -24.36 3.37
N ALA A 558 19.30 -24.67 4.47
CA ALA A 558 19.31 -25.98 5.05
C ALA A 558 17.90 -26.32 5.54
N TYR A 559 17.49 -27.54 5.35
CA TYR A 559 16.20 -28.00 5.87
C TYR A 559 16.27 -29.43 6.38
N TYR A 560 15.44 -29.69 7.36
CA TYR A 560 15.17 -31.02 7.87
C TYR A 560 13.66 -31.19 7.94
N SER A 561 13.16 -32.32 7.47
CA SER A 561 11.77 -32.70 7.65
C SER A 561 11.64 -34.19 8.01
N LYS A 562 10.63 -34.48 8.80
CA LYS A 562 10.21 -35.83 9.15
C LYS A 562 8.72 -35.95 8.83
N GLN A 563 8.35 -36.96 8.10
CA GLN A 563 6.98 -37.41 7.98
C GLN A 563 6.85 -38.86 8.39
N SER A 564 5.83 -39.14 9.19
CA SER A 564 5.44 -40.46 9.62
C SER A 564 4.10 -40.82 8.99
N ASP A 565 3.83 -42.11 8.87
CA ASP A 565 2.57 -42.64 8.37
C ASP A 565 1.91 -43.50 9.43
N VAL A 566 0.74 -44.03 9.12
CA VAL A 566 0.00 -44.97 9.93
C VAL A 566 0.44 -46.40 9.61
N SER A 567 0.23 -47.30 10.54
CA SER A 567 0.55 -48.72 10.35
C SER A 567 -0.26 -49.34 9.20
N SER A 568 0.26 -50.41 8.60
CA SER A 568 -0.45 -51.16 7.56
C SER A 568 -1.83 -51.66 8.01
N ASN A 569 -2.00 -51.91 9.31
CA ASN A 569 -3.29 -52.35 9.86
C ASN A 569 -4.39 -51.31 9.72
N TYR A 570 -4.06 -50.02 9.75
CA TYR A 570 -5.02 -48.96 9.51
C TYR A 570 -5.65 -49.02 8.10
N TYR A 571 -4.81 -49.19 7.10
CA TYR A 571 -5.29 -49.32 5.70
C TYR A 571 -6.09 -50.60 5.47
N ASN A 572 -5.67 -51.69 6.06
CA ASN A 572 -6.42 -52.93 5.98
C ASN A 572 -7.78 -52.86 6.66
N THR A 573 -7.86 -52.21 7.83
CA THR A 573 -9.12 -52.02 8.55
C THR A 573 -10.04 -51.06 7.81
N GLY A 574 -9.53 -50.02 7.23
CA GLY A 574 -10.28 -49.07 6.41
C GLY A 574 -10.88 -49.68 5.16
N TYR A 575 -10.11 -50.53 4.47
CA TYR A 575 -10.58 -51.26 3.31
C TYR A 575 -11.68 -52.27 3.67
N LEU A 576 -11.50 -53.03 4.73
CA LEU A 576 -12.48 -54.00 5.21
C LEU A 576 -13.78 -53.30 5.67
N ASN A 577 -13.70 -52.21 6.40
CA ASN A 577 -14.85 -51.43 6.82
C ASN A 577 -15.60 -50.82 5.65
N ASN A 578 -14.92 -50.28 4.65
CA ASN A 578 -15.57 -49.78 3.42
C ASN A 578 -16.21 -50.89 2.64
N TYR A 579 -15.59 -52.09 2.58
CA TYR A 579 -16.14 -53.26 1.94
C TYR A 579 -17.38 -53.78 2.66
N TYR A 580 -17.35 -53.84 4.00
CA TYR A 580 -18.52 -54.24 4.80
C TYR A 580 -19.64 -53.19 4.76
N ASN A 581 -19.34 -51.90 4.77
CA ASN A 581 -20.34 -50.82 4.61
C ASN A 581 -21.00 -50.86 3.22
N TYR A 582 -20.24 -51.21 2.18
CA TYR A 582 -20.75 -51.42 0.84
C TYR A 582 -21.68 -52.64 0.75
N LEU A 583 -21.30 -53.75 1.40
CA LEU A 583 -22.07 -54.98 1.39
C LEU A 583 -23.38 -54.94 2.24
N TYR A 584 -23.35 -54.25 3.35
CA TYR A 584 -24.46 -54.27 4.32
C TYR A 584 -25.23 -52.95 4.42
N GLY A 585 -24.96 -51.95 3.59
CA GLY A 585 -25.79 -50.75 3.44
C GLY A 585 -25.85 -49.82 4.66
N TYR A 586 -24.90 -49.89 5.57
CA TYR A 586 -24.82 -48.96 6.69
C TYR A 586 -24.32 -47.60 6.26
N GLY A 587 -25.27 -46.75 5.88
CA GLY A 587 -25.01 -45.38 5.53
C GLY A 587 -24.77 -44.48 6.76
N ASN A 588 -23.85 -43.53 6.62
CA ASN A 588 -23.77 -42.27 7.29
C ASN A 588 -23.34 -42.13 8.76
N GLY A 589 -22.87 -43.16 9.47
CA GLY A 589 -22.41 -42.99 10.86
C GLY A 589 -20.91 -42.99 11.11
N THR A 590 -20.07 -43.22 10.10
CA THR A 590 -18.67 -43.65 10.31
C THR A 590 -17.58 -42.58 10.21
N SER A 591 -17.87 -41.37 9.78
CA SER A 591 -16.84 -40.35 9.65
C SER A 591 -16.23 -39.88 11.00
N SER A 592 -17.02 -39.90 12.07
CA SER A 592 -16.57 -39.54 13.42
C SER A 592 -15.72 -40.63 14.08
N TYR A 593 -15.99 -41.89 13.76
CA TYR A 593 -15.27 -43.03 14.31
C TYR A 593 -13.85 -43.15 13.73
N TYR A 594 -13.67 -42.75 12.46
CA TYR A 594 -12.36 -42.79 11.79
C TYR A 594 -11.42 -41.75 12.34
N TYR A 595 -11.89 -40.60 12.72
CA TYR A 595 -11.09 -39.51 13.24
C TYR A 595 -10.46 -39.82 14.61
N ASN A 596 -11.21 -40.50 15.49
CA ASN A 596 -10.76 -40.86 16.82
C ASN A 596 -9.79 -42.07 16.81
N ASN A 597 -9.77 -42.88 15.79
CA ASN A 597 -8.91 -44.07 15.69
C ASN A 597 -7.61 -43.79 14.94
N TYR A 598 -7.47 -42.69 14.21
CA TYR A 598 -6.25 -42.39 13.46
C TYR A 598 -5.01 -42.33 14.35
N GLU A 599 -5.11 -41.74 15.53
CA GLU A 599 -4.01 -41.66 16.50
C GLU A 599 -3.55 -43.00 17.05
N SER A 600 -4.45 -44.00 17.13
CA SER A 600 -4.11 -45.33 17.64
C SER A 600 -3.30 -46.17 16.64
N TYR A 601 -3.27 -45.74 15.37
CA TYR A 601 -2.52 -46.45 14.31
C TYR A 601 -1.20 -45.76 13.95
N TYR A 602 -0.81 -44.70 14.66
CA TYR A 602 0.48 -44.04 14.47
C TYR A 602 1.61 -45.06 14.64
N ASP A 603 2.46 -45.18 13.59
CA ASP A 603 3.62 -46.06 13.60
C ASP A 603 4.90 -45.22 13.53
N PRO A 604 5.64 -45.12 14.65
CA PRO A 604 6.89 -44.36 14.69
C PRO A 604 7.99 -44.96 13.79
N ASP A 605 7.83 -46.22 13.39
CA ASP A 605 8.78 -46.96 12.54
C ASP A 605 8.46 -46.84 11.03
N THR A 606 7.34 -46.20 10.69
CA THR A 606 7.00 -45.88 9.31
C THR A 606 7.23 -44.37 9.06
N TYR A 607 8.34 -44.04 8.41
CA TYR A 607 8.69 -42.63 8.19
C TYR A 607 9.59 -42.43 6.96
N VAL A 608 9.55 -41.18 6.47
CA VAL A 608 10.59 -40.59 5.65
C VAL A 608 11.17 -39.36 6.36
N LYS A 609 12.50 -39.30 6.48
CA LYS A 609 13.23 -38.11 6.95
C LYS A 609 14.05 -37.57 5.80
N LEU A 610 14.03 -36.24 5.64
CA LEU A 610 14.81 -35.51 4.65
C LEU A 610 15.75 -34.57 5.35
N PHE A 611 16.97 -34.58 4.93
CA PHE A 611 17.95 -33.53 5.25
C PHE A 611 18.44 -32.93 3.93
N GLY A 612 18.39 -31.62 3.80
CA GLY A 612 18.86 -30.94 2.60
C GLY A 612 19.70 -29.72 2.93
N ALA A 613 20.67 -29.45 2.07
CA ALA A 613 21.48 -28.25 2.09
C ALA A 613 21.65 -27.72 0.67
N SER A 614 21.65 -26.40 0.52
CA SER A 614 21.78 -25.75 -0.79
C SER A 614 22.66 -24.52 -0.72
N LEU A 615 23.40 -24.29 -1.79
CA LEU A 615 24.20 -23.10 -2.05
C LEU A 615 23.71 -22.51 -3.38
N GLY A 616 23.39 -21.24 -3.38
CA GLY A 616 22.92 -20.56 -4.57
C GLY A 616 23.80 -19.33 -4.87
N TRP A 617 24.05 -19.11 -6.12
CA TRP A 617 24.76 -17.95 -6.63
C TRP A 617 23.99 -17.37 -7.83
N GLY A 618 23.77 -16.06 -7.86
CA GLY A 618 23.00 -15.39 -8.91
C GLY A 618 23.65 -14.07 -9.32
N LYS A 619 23.45 -13.71 -10.58
CA LYS A 619 23.98 -12.47 -11.16
C LYS A 619 22.91 -11.84 -12.07
N ARG A 620 22.64 -10.54 -11.86
CA ARG A 620 21.85 -9.73 -12.80
C ARG A 620 22.68 -9.52 -14.07
N LEU A 621 22.09 -9.82 -15.22
CA LEU A 621 22.71 -9.64 -16.52
C LEU A 621 22.48 -8.18 -16.99
N ARG A 622 23.28 -7.72 -17.93
CA ARG A 622 23.11 -6.42 -18.59
C ARG A 622 22.60 -6.56 -20.03
N TRP A 623 22.74 -7.74 -20.57
CA TRP A 623 22.31 -8.09 -21.92
C TRP A 623 21.46 -9.38 -21.86
N PRO A 624 20.36 -9.50 -22.60
CA PRO A 624 19.77 -8.53 -23.56
C PRO A 624 19.16 -7.30 -22.88
N ASP A 625 18.67 -7.41 -21.65
CA ASP A 625 18.25 -6.30 -20.80
C ASP A 625 18.62 -6.58 -19.33
N ASP A 626 18.47 -5.59 -18.46
CA ASP A 626 18.85 -5.68 -17.06
C ASP A 626 17.77 -6.30 -16.14
N TYR A 627 16.70 -6.84 -16.72
CA TYR A 627 15.70 -7.63 -16.02
C TYR A 627 16.06 -9.11 -15.90
N PHE A 628 17.09 -9.57 -16.67
CA PHE A 628 17.57 -10.94 -16.59
C PHE A 628 18.46 -11.20 -15.39
N THR A 629 18.24 -12.33 -14.73
CA THR A 629 19.08 -12.88 -13.66
C THR A 629 19.44 -14.31 -13.98
N LEU A 630 20.73 -14.59 -14.05
CA LEU A 630 21.27 -15.94 -14.17
C LEU A 630 21.62 -16.45 -12.77
N SER A 631 21.15 -17.61 -12.40
CA SER A 631 21.45 -18.24 -11.12
C SER A 631 21.91 -19.68 -11.30
N VAL A 632 22.85 -20.08 -10.46
CA VAL A 632 23.35 -21.43 -10.32
C VAL A 632 23.17 -21.88 -8.89
N SER A 633 22.64 -23.05 -8.66
CA SER A 633 22.54 -23.63 -7.32
C SER A 633 23.07 -25.05 -7.29
N LEU A 634 23.76 -25.37 -6.20
CA LEU A 634 24.17 -26.70 -5.83
C LEU A 634 23.31 -27.14 -4.64
N ALA A 635 22.64 -28.27 -4.76
CA ALA A 635 21.81 -28.79 -3.69
C ALA A 635 22.11 -30.27 -3.42
N TYR A 636 22.09 -30.61 -2.16
CA TYR A 636 22.21 -31.97 -1.67
C TYR A 636 21.01 -32.29 -0.78
N THR A 637 20.35 -33.42 -1.06
CA THR A 637 19.23 -33.92 -0.26
C THR A 637 19.44 -35.40 0.03
N ARG A 638 19.34 -35.77 1.29
CA ARG A 638 19.36 -37.13 1.78
C ARG A 638 17.96 -37.55 2.23
N TYR A 639 17.46 -38.60 1.63
CA TYR A 639 16.21 -39.26 1.99
C TYR A 639 16.54 -40.48 2.86
N MET A 640 15.90 -40.61 4.02
CA MET A 640 16.03 -41.73 4.95
C MET A 640 14.64 -42.32 5.17
N MET A 641 14.40 -43.52 4.66
CA MET A 641 13.09 -44.16 4.65
C MET A 641 13.10 -45.44 5.48
N LYS A 642 12.03 -45.61 6.26
CA LYS A 642 11.75 -46.85 6.98
C LYS A 642 10.28 -47.22 6.77
N ASN A 643 10.05 -48.40 6.17
CA ASN A 643 8.71 -48.92 5.83
C ASN A 643 7.82 -47.94 5.01
N TRP A 644 8.45 -47.01 4.26
CA TRP A 644 7.76 -45.92 3.55
C TRP A 644 7.21 -46.46 2.21
N ARG A 645 5.89 -46.66 2.15
CA ARG A 645 5.23 -47.34 1.01
C ARG A 645 4.97 -46.45 -0.21
N PHE A 646 5.14 -45.12 -0.05
CA PHE A 646 4.80 -44.18 -1.13
C PHE A 646 5.91 -44.00 -2.16
N PHE A 647 7.09 -44.58 -1.94
CA PHE A 647 8.17 -44.62 -2.91
C PHE A 647 8.42 -46.04 -3.40
N LEU A 648 9.10 -46.15 -4.53
CA LEU A 648 9.54 -47.43 -5.05
C LEU A 648 10.49 -48.17 -4.12
N MET A 649 11.25 -47.42 -3.32
CA MET A 649 12.11 -47.97 -2.28
C MET A 649 11.48 -47.70 -0.92
N HIS A 650 11.09 -48.73 -0.21
CA HIS A 650 10.41 -48.60 1.09
C HIS A 650 11.36 -48.42 2.26
N ASN A 651 12.58 -48.95 2.19
CA ASN A 651 13.58 -48.92 3.24
C ASN A 651 14.93 -48.50 2.66
N GLY A 652 15.68 -47.74 3.46
CA GLY A 652 17.06 -47.33 3.16
C GLY A 652 17.24 -45.85 2.93
N ASN A 653 18.38 -45.50 2.33
CA ASN A 653 18.78 -44.10 2.16
C ASN A 653 19.01 -43.82 0.67
N SER A 654 18.51 -42.69 0.20
CA SER A 654 18.79 -42.12 -1.11
C SER A 654 19.47 -40.77 -0.99
N ASN A 655 20.38 -40.45 -1.88
CA ASN A 655 21.08 -39.20 -1.96
C ASN A 655 20.82 -38.54 -3.31
N ASN A 656 20.50 -37.27 -3.28
CA ASN A 656 20.31 -36.45 -4.45
C ASN A 656 21.32 -35.28 -4.39
N LEU A 657 22.29 -35.28 -5.27
CA LEU A 657 23.21 -34.16 -5.48
C LEU A 657 22.92 -33.58 -6.85
N ASN A 658 22.49 -32.33 -6.90
CA ASN A 658 22.14 -31.72 -8.17
C ASN A 658 22.72 -30.30 -8.31
N ILE A 659 22.91 -29.92 -9.56
CA ILE A 659 23.26 -28.57 -9.98
C ILE A 659 22.10 -28.04 -10.81
N SER A 660 21.58 -26.88 -10.46
CA SER A 660 20.53 -26.21 -11.21
C SER A 660 21.04 -24.90 -11.78
N LEU A 661 20.83 -24.71 -13.07
CA LEU A 661 21.04 -23.45 -13.79
C LEU A 661 19.67 -22.86 -14.08
N SER A 662 19.46 -21.59 -13.73
CA SER A 662 18.17 -20.92 -13.95
C SER A 662 18.36 -19.53 -14.52
N LEU A 663 17.67 -19.24 -15.61
CA LEU A 663 17.58 -17.92 -16.22
C LEU A 663 16.20 -17.36 -15.93
N ASN A 664 16.16 -16.28 -15.17
CA ASN A 664 14.92 -15.60 -14.77
C ASN A 664 14.89 -14.21 -15.38
N ARG A 665 13.72 -13.76 -15.81
CA ARG A 665 13.44 -12.39 -16.20
C ARG A 665 12.14 -11.94 -15.55
N SER A 666 12.14 -10.75 -14.94
CA SER A 666 10.92 -10.15 -14.40
C SER A 666 10.90 -8.65 -14.73
N SER A 667 9.98 -8.25 -15.59
CA SER A 667 9.77 -6.87 -16.03
C SER A 667 8.38 -6.35 -15.65
N THR A 668 7.71 -6.98 -14.69
CA THR A 668 6.36 -6.60 -14.27
C THR A 668 6.35 -5.26 -13.54
N ASP A 669 5.30 -4.48 -13.76
CA ASP A 669 5.11 -3.15 -13.18
C ASP A 669 4.65 -3.18 -11.71
N ASN A 670 4.05 -4.30 -11.27
CA ASN A 670 3.54 -4.46 -9.91
C ASN A 670 3.58 -5.94 -9.52
N GLN A 671 3.92 -6.23 -8.27
CA GLN A 671 4.00 -7.62 -7.77
C GLN A 671 2.63 -8.23 -7.46
N LEU A 672 1.67 -7.44 -6.96
CA LEU A 672 0.37 -7.95 -6.52
C LEU A 672 -0.66 -8.03 -7.64
N PHE A 673 -0.65 -7.04 -8.51
CA PHE A 673 -1.53 -6.98 -9.68
C PHE A 673 -0.75 -6.42 -10.88
N PRO A 674 0.05 -7.26 -11.54
CA PRO A 674 0.77 -6.87 -12.75
C PRO A 674 -0.19 -6.46 -13.87
N ARG A 675 0.09 -5.32 -14.51
CA ARG A 675 -0.70 -4.79 -15.62
C ARG A 675 0.04 -4.90 -16.94
N LYS A 676 1.36 -4.80 -16.87
CA LYS A 676 2.27 -4.84 -18.02
C LYS A 676 3.53 -5.61 -17.64
N GLY A 677 4.20 -6.12 -18.66
CA GLY A 677 5.47 -6.80 -18.52
C GLY A 677 5.35 -8.32 -18.57
N SER A 678 6.45 -8.99 -18.37
CA SER A 678 6.53 -10.45 -18.42
C SER A 678 7.43 -11.00 -17.34
N GLU A 679 7.13 -12.21 -16.93
CA GLU A 679 7.98 -13.06 -16.11
C GLU A 679 8.30 -14.32 -16.89
N PHE A 680 9.57 -14.70 -16.84
CA PHE A 680 10.07 -15.84 -17.58
C PHE A 680 11.10 -16.56 -16.73
N THR A 681 11.01 -17.88 -16.67
CA THR A 681 11.99 -18.74 -16.01
C THR A 681 12.27 -19.94 -16.89
N ALA A 682 13.53 -20.12 -17.25
CA ALA A 682 14.02 -21.35 -17.84
C ALA A 682 15.04 -21.96 -16.89
N SER A 683 14.86 -23.22 -16.53
CA SER A 683 15.78 -23.90 -15.62
C SER A 683 16.13 -25.31 -16.10
N VAL A 684 17.35 -25.69 -15.83
CA VAL A 684 17.90 -27.02 -16.07
C VAL A 684 18.54 -27.49 -14.78
N THR A 685 18.05 -28.59 -14.25
CA THR A 685 18.63 -29.26 -13.08
C THR A 685 19.21 -30.61 -13.50
N ILE A 686 20.44 -30.83 -13.16
CA ILE A 686 21.18 -32.03 -13.58
C ILE A 686 21.86 -32.62 -12.36
N THR A 687 21.76 -33.94 -12.22
CA THR A 687 22.56 -34.73 -11.29
C THR A 687 23.77 -35.34 -12.03
N PRO A 688 24.83 -35.74 -11.34
CA PRO A 688 25.84 -36.57 -11.93
C PRO A 688 25.25 -37.87 -12.47
N PRO A 689 25.66 -38.36 -13.63
CA PRO A 689 25.15 -39.60 -14.24
C PRO A 689 25.82 -40.83 -13.61
N TRP A 690 25.45 -41.11 -12.35
CA TRP A 690 26.05 -42.15 -11.52
C TRP A 690 26.06 -43.53 -12.21
N SER A 691 24.97 -43.87 -12.92
CA SER A 691 24.84 -45.14 -13.63
C SER A 691 25.83 -45.34 -14.77
N LEU A 692 26.43 -44.24 -15.29
CA LEU A 692 27.46 -44.33 -16.33
C LEU A 692 28.84 -44.57 -15.73
N TRP A 693 29.00 -44.36 -14.43
CA TRP A 693 30.30 -44.43 -13.77
C TRP A 693 30.46 -45.61 -12.83
N ASP A 694 29.35 -46.23 -12.36
CA ASP A 694 29.42 -47.30 -11.36
C ASP A 694 29.48 -48.73 -11.94
N GLY A 695 29.37 -48.90 -13.26
CA GLY A 695 29.49 -50.19 -13.95
C GLY A 695 28.41 -51.24 -13.63
N LYS A 696 27.30 -50.84 -12.99
CA LYS A 696 26.23 -51.73 -12.56
C LYS A 696 25.27 -52.05 -13.71
N ASP A 697 24.83 -53.30 -13.79
CA ASP A 697 23.76 -53.75 -14.71
C ASP A 697 22.39 -53.47 -14.09
N TYR A 698 21.78 -52.34 -14.41
CA TYR A 698 20.44 -51.97 -13.94
C TYR A 698 19.29 -52.65 -14.66
N LYS A 699 19.56 -53.35 -15.76
CA LYS A 699 18.56 -54.05 -16.56
C LYS A 699 18.06 -55.35 -15.87
N ASN A 700 18.99 -56.06 -15.22
CA ASN A 700 18.75 -57.42 -14.68
C ASN A 700 18.42 -57.42 -13.17
N LEU A 701 18.16 -56.25 -12.58
CA LEU A 701 17.74 -56.13 -11.17
C LEU A 701 16.31 -56.66 -10.98
N ALA A 702 16.05 -57.20 -9.80
CA ALA A 702 14.73 -57.76 -9.46
C ALA A 702 13.65 -56.66 -9.56
N THR A 703 12.58 -56.93 -10.28
CA THR A 703 11.41 -56.07 -10.45
C THR A 703 10.21 -56.52 -9.62
N ASN A 704 10.29 -57.72 -9.03
CA ASN A 704 9.22 -58.31 -8.25
C ASN A 704 9.52 -58.10 -6.75
N ASP A 705 8.58 -57.52 -6.02
CA ASP A 705 8.65 -57.26 -4.57
C ASP A 705 8.74 -58.52 -3.71
N LYS A 706 8.36 -59.68 -4.26
CA LYS A 706 8.46 -60.99 -3.62
C LYS A 706 9.87 -61.59 -3.67
N SER A 707 10.78 -61.01 -4.42
CA SER A 707 12.16 -61.45 -4.45
C SER A 707 12.89 -61.14 -3.14
N ALA A 708 13.63 -62.13 -2.58
CA ALA A 708 14.42 -61.92 -1.37
C ALA A 708 15.48 -60.84 -1.50
N THR A 709 15.96 -60.57 -2.72
CA THR A 709 16.97 -59.52 -3.02
C THR A 709 16.39 -58.16 -3.37
N PHE A 710 15.09 -58.10 -3.63
CA PHE A 710 14.44 -56.89 -4.15
C PHE A 710 14.74 -55.63 -3.33
N SER A 711 14.57 -55.66 -2.02
CA SER A 711 14.77 -54.51 -1.15
C SER A 711 16.21 -53.99 -1.20
N LYS A 712 17.20 -54.90 -1.19
CA LYS A 712 18.61 -54.54 -1.26
C LYS A 712 19.01 -53.98 -2.62
N GLU A 713 18.51 -54.58 -3.69
CA GLU A 713 18.77 -54.15 -5.06
C GLU A 713 18.14 -52.78 -5.36
N GLN A 714 16.91 -52.53 -4.87
CA GLN A 714 16.28 -51.24 -4.99
C GLN A 714 17.01 -50.16 -4.19
N GLN A 715 17.51 -50.49 -2.98
CA GLN A 715 18.35 -49.61 -2.19
C GLN A 715 19.66 -49.25 -2.92
N ASP A 716 20.32 -50.22 -3.48
CA ASP A 716 21.54 -50.01 -4.27
C ASP A 716 21.28 -49.24 -5.56
N LYS A 717 20.15 -49.46 -6.21
CA LYS A 717 19.72 -48.76 -7.42
C LYS A 717 19.51 -47.28 -7.16
N TYR A 718 18.81 -46.95 -6.07
CA TYR A 718 18.41 -45.55 -5.74
C TYR A 718 19.30 -44.93 -4.67
N ARG A 719 20.45 -45.52 -4.34
CA ARG A 719 21.40 -44.96 -3.41
C ARG A 719 21.85 -43.57 -3.82
N TRP A 720 22.08 -43.36 -5.08
CA TRP A 720 22.31 -42.05 -5.71
C TRP A 720 21.29 -41.87 -6.82
N ILE A 721 20.50 -40.80 -6.68
CA ILE A 721 19.47 -40.43 -7.64
C ILE A 721 20.14 -39.76 -8.83
N GLU A 722 19.65 -40.06 -10.04
CA GLU A 722 20.12 -39.41 -11.25
C GLU A 722 18.96 -39.03 -12.15
N TYR A 723 19.04 -37.80 -12.69
CA TYR A 723 18.08 -37.25 -13.64
C TYR A 723 18.65 -35.99 -14.29
N HIS A 724 17.97 -35.53 -15.35
CA HIS A 724 18.03 -34.19 -15.85
C HIS A 724 16.61 -33.64 -15.99
N LYS A 725 16.36 -32.46 -15.42
CA LYS A 725 15.04 -31.86 -15.38
C LYS A 725 15.07 -30.50 -16.06
N TRP A 726 14.21 -30.32 -17.03
CA TRP A 726 14.09 -29.11 -17.82
C TRP A 726 12.76 -28.47 -17.54
N LYS A 727 12.73 -27.21 -17.19
CA LYS A 727 11.51 -26.46 -16.94
C LYS A 727 11.54 -25.14 -17.65
N PHE A 728 10.39 -24.80 -18.22
CA PHE A 728 10.13 -23.50 -18.79
C PHE A 728 8.81 -22.98 -18.24
N LYS A 729 8.82 -21.73 -17.75
CA LYS A 729 7.63 -21.03 -17.27
C LYS A 729 7.66 -19.62 -17.77
N SER A 730 6.56 -19.17 -18.38
CA SER A 730 6.40 -17.80 -18.84
C SER A 730 5.03 -17.29 -18.45
N ARG A 731 4.96 -16.06 -17.96
CA ARG A 731 3.73 -15.29 -17.74
C ARG A 731 3.88 -13.92 -18.39
N THR A 732 2.90 -13.50 -19.17
CA THR A 732 2.88 -12.19 -19.79
C THR A 732 1.60 -11.46 -19.40
N PHE A 733 1.72 -10.19 -19.08
CA PHE A 733 0.63 -9.34 -18.65
C PHE A 733 0.45 -8.19 -19.64
N THR A 734 -0.76 -8.07 -20.19
CA THR A 734 -1.12 -7.05 -21.15
C THR A 734 -2.36 -6.31 -20.69
N ALA A 735 -2.22 -5.01 -20.42
CA ALA A 735 -3.36 -4.17 -20.10
C ALA A 735 -4.21 -3.93 -21.37
N LEU A 736 -5.44 -4.43 -21.36
CA LEU A 736 -6.39 -4.26 -22.47
C LEU A 736 -7.13 -2.92 -22.39
N THR A 737 -7.12 -2.28 -21.23
CA THR A 737 -7.75 -0.97 -21.01
C THR A 737 -6.82 -0.05 -20.23
N ASN A 738 -6.96 1.27 -20.42
CA ASN A 738 -6.10 2.26 -19.76
C ASN A 738 -6.48 2.53 -18.30
N GLY A 739 -5.51 2.97 -17.49
CA GLY A 739 -5.66 3.44 -16.12
C GLY A 739 -5.30 2.41 -15.05
N GLN A 740 -5.30 2.83 -13.79
CA GLN A 740 -4.91 1.97 -12.66
C GLN A 740 -5.82 0.74 -12.51
N LYS A 741 -7.13 0.90 -12.67
CA LYS A 741 -8.10 -0.21 -12.69
C LYS A 741 -8.39 -0.61 -14.13
N CYS A 742 -7.50 -1.40 -14.69
CA CYS A 742 -7.59 -1.87 -16.09
C CYS A 742 -7.93 -3.36 -16.14
N LEU A 743 -8.53 -3.77 -17.24
CA LEU A 743 -8.66 -5.18 -17.60
C LEU A 743 -7.31 -5.66 -18.09
N VAL A 744 -6.82 -6.74 -17.54
CA VAL A 744 -5.51 -7.31 -17.86
C VAL A 744 -5.70 -8.71 -18.42
N LEU A 745 -5.08 -8.98 -19.56
CA LEU A 745 -4.90 -10.33 -20.07
C LEU A 745 -3.58 -10.88 -19.54
N MET A 746 -3.63 -11.98 -18.80
CA MET A 746 -2.48 -12.76 -18.43
C MET A 746 -2.45 -14.04 -19.28
N THR A 747 -1.31 -14.30 -19.90
CA THR A 747 -1.03 -15.56 -20.59
C THR A 747 0.06 -16.31 -19.86
N ARG A 748 -0.09 -17.63 -19.74
CA ARG A 748 0.88 -18.52 -19.08
C ARG A 748 1.19 -19.69 -19.97
N VAL A 749 2.47 -20.03 -20.02
CA VAL A 749 2.99 -21.26 -20.66
C VAL A 749 3.95 -21.90 -19.68
N GLU A 750 3.71 -23.16 -19.33
CA GLU A 750 4.61 -23.95 -18.50
C GLU A 750 4.86 -25.29 -19.18
N LEU A 751 6.12 -25.69 -19.21
CA LEU A 751 6.57 -26.97 -19.74
C LEU A 751 7.57 -27.58 -18.78
N GLY A 752 7.52 -28.86 -18.59
CA GLY A 752 8.49 -29.58 -17.78
C GLY A 752 8.77 -30.98 -18.34
N ILE A 753 10.03 -31.35 -18.34
CA ILE A 753 10.50 -32.65 -18.76
C ILE A 753 11.51 -33.19 -17.77
N LEU A 754 11.28 -34.38 -17.25
CA LEU A 754 12.20 -35.13 -16.41
C LEU A 754 12.76 -36.31 -17.20
N GLY A 755 14.03 -36.20 -17.57
CA GLY A 755 14.73 -37.24 -18.31
C GLY A 755 15.64 -38.08 -17.42
N THR A 756 16.13 -39.15 -17.97
CA THR A 756 17.02 -40.11 -17.28
C THR A 756 18.23 -40.42 -18.15
N PHE A 757 19.40 -40.61 -17.54
CA PHE A 757 20.61 -41.06 -18.23
C PHE A 757 20.57 -42.56 -18.53
N ASN A 758 19.93 -43.33 -17.68
CA ASN A 758 19.74 -44.76 -17.86
C ASN A 758 18.24 -45.12 -17.82
N LYS A 759 17.73 -45.71 -18.90
CA LYS A 759 16.30 -46.09 -19.03
C LYS A 759 15.78 -47.06 -17.97
N TYR A 760 16.68 -47.83 -17.35
CA TYR A 760 16.34 -48.79 -16.28
C TYR A 760 16.46 -48.20 -14.88
N LYS A 761 16.94 -46.93 -14.76
CA LYS A 761 17.11 -46.20 -13.48
C LYS A 761 16.37 -44.89 -13.53
N LYS A 762 15.09 -44.90 -13.82
CA LYS A 762 14.25 -43.69 -13.74
C LYS A 762 14.18 -43.20 -12.29
N SER A 763 14.35 -41.90 -12.06
CA SER A 763 14.17 -41.35 -10.71
C SER A 763 12.71 -41.48 -10.27
N PRO A 764 12.44 -41.96 -9.07
CA PRO A 764 11.11 -41.93 -8.49
C PRO A 764 10.78 -40.62 -7.82
N PHE A 765 11.78 -39.73 -7.72
CA PHE A 765 11.71 -38.42 -7.10
C PHE A 765 11.67 -37.37 -8.20
N GLU A 766 11.31 -36.14 -7.84
CA GLU A 766 11.27 -34.97 -8.73
C GLU A 766 10.24 -35.08 -9.87
N THR A 767 9.34 -36.00 -9.82
CA THR A 767 8.28 -36.21 -10.81
C THR A 767 7.20 -35.13 -10.70
N PHE A 768 6.40 -34.94 -11.73
CA PHE A 768 5.33 -33.95 -11.78
C PHE A 768 4.00 -34.58 -11.38
N TYR A 769 3.28 -33.87 -10.50
CA TYR A 769 1.96 -34.26 -10.04
C TYR A 769 0.95 -33.21 -10.49
N VAL A 770 0.20 -33.46 -11.53
CA VAL A 770 -0.55 -32.46 -12.29
C VAL A 770 -2.05 -32.58 -12.06
N GLY A 771 -2.69 -31.45 -11.83
CA GLY A 771 -4.12 -31.28 -11.60
C GLY A 771 -4.44 -30.57 -10.28
N GLY A 772 -5.64 -30.03 -10.18
CA GLY A 772 -6.17 -29.44 -8.97
C GLY A 772 -5.66 -28.02 -8.67
N ASP A 773 -5.50 -27.74 -7.39
CA ASP A 773 -5.11 -26.43 -6.88
C ASP A 773 -3.60 -26.18 -6.86
N GLY A 774 -2.78 -27.16 -7.18
CA GLY A 774 -1.32 -27.02 -7.16
C GLY A 774 -0.70 -26.92 -5.77
N MET A 775 -1.47 -27.13 -4.71
CA MET A 775 -0.95 -27.05 -3.34
C MET A 775 -0.24 -28.32 -2.94
N SER A 776 0.99 -28.19 -2.45
CA SER A 776 1.86 -29.32 -2.07
C SER A 776 1.39 -30.13 -0.87
N GLY A 777 0.34 -29.73 -0.16
CA GLY A 777 -0.17 -30.43 1.02
C GLY A 777 -0.99 -31.70 0.73
N TYR A 778 -1.25 -31.99 -0.54
CA TYR A 778 -2.11 -33.11 -0.95
C TYR A 778 -1.37 -34.20 -1.72
N SER A 779 -0.08 -34.05 -1.98
CA SER A 779 0.69 -35.10 -2.62
C SER A 779 1.13 -36.14 -1.59
N TYR A 780 0.96 -37.44 -1.94
CA TYR A 780 1.44 -38.53 -1.08
C TYR A 780 2.94 -38.76 -1.22
N GLY A 781 3.59 -38.10 -2.19
CA GLY A 781 5.01 -38.21 -2.45
C GLY A 781 5.76 -36.98 -2.00
N TYR A 782 6.89 -37.19 -1.33
CA TYR A 782 7.70 -36.07 -0.79
C TYR A 782 8.59 -35.39 -1.83
N ALA A 783 8.76 -35.96 -2.96
CA ALA A 783 9.66 -35.48 -3.98
C ALA A 783 8.97 -35.15 -5.30
N GLU A 784 7.65 -35.02 -5.26
CA GLU A 784 6.85 -34.67 -6.42
C GLU A 784 6.64 -33.16 -6.46
N GLU A 785 6.74 -32.59 -7.64
CA GLU A 785 6.42 -31.18 -7.90
C GLU A 785 4.95 -31.07 -8.32
N THR A 786 4.15 -30.38 -7.52
CA THR A 786 2.72 -30.21 -7.80
C THR A 786 2.50 -29.09 -8.79
N ILE A 787 1.74 -29.37 -9.84
CA ILE A 787 1.38 -28.44 -10.90
C ILE A 787 -0.14 -28.28 -10.90
N GLY A 788 -0.64 -27.11 -10.62
CA GLY A 788 -2.08 -26.83 -10.62
C GLY A 788 -2.64 -26.83 -12.05
N LEU A 789 -3.80 -27.48 -12.23
CA LEU A 789 -4.67 -27.27 -13.39
C LEU A 789 -6.12 -27.32 -12.88
N ARG A 790 -6.75 -26.15 -12.85
CA ARG A 790 -8.09 -25.99 -12.27
C ARG A 790 -9.15 -26.70 -13.10
N GLY A 791 -10.21 -27.17 -12.44
CA GLY A 791 -11.27 -27.97 -13.08
C GLY A 791 -11.03 -29.46 -13.06
N TYR A 792 -9.96 -29.89 -12.36
CA TYR A 792 -9.62 -31.28 -12.15
C TYR A 792 -9.27 -31.56 -10.69
N GLU A 793 -9.37 -32.83 -10.24
CA GLU A 793 -8.91 -33.22 -8.91
C GLU A 793 -7.38 -33.15 -8.83
N ASN A 794 -6.85 -32.98 -7.62
CA ASN A 794 -5.41 -32.91 -7.38
C ASN A 794 -4.72 -34.18 -7.91
N GLY A 795 -3.76 -34.01 -8.82
CA GLY A 795 -2.97 -35.05 -9.41
C GLY A 795 -3.70 -35.96 -10.40
N SER A 796 -4.96 -35.71 -10.72
CA SER A 796 -5.77 -36.58 -11.58
C SER A 796 -5.29 -36.65 -13.02
N LEU A 797 -4.53 -35.66 -13.47
CA LEU A 797 -3.94 -35.65 -14.83
C LEU A 797 -2.65 -36.48 -14.90
N THR A 798 -2.07 -36.81 -13.74
CA THR A 798 -0.91 -37.70 -13.69
C THR A 798 -1.37 -39.13 -14.01
N PRO A 799 -0.77 -39.79 -15.01
CA PRO A 799 -1.24 -41.10 -15.46
C PRO A 799 -1.38 -42.11 -14.32
N TYR A 800 -2.56 -42.69 -14.16
CA TYR A 800 -2.91 -43.70 -13.14
C TYR A 800 -2.63 -43.24 -11.68
N GLY A 801 -2.63 -41.93 -11.41
CA GLY A 801 -2.23 -41.36 -10.10
C GLY A 801 -0.75 -41.60 -9.75
N GLN A 802 0.05 -41.96 -10.77
CA GLN A 802 1.47 -42.28 -10.69
C GLN A 802 2.31 -41.02 -11.03
N GLN A 803 3.53 -41.27 -11.41
CA GLN A 803 4.53 -40.25 -11.67
C GLN A 803 4.40 -39.66 -13.08
N GLY A 804 4.43 -38.35 -13.21
CA GLY A 804 4.57 -37.60 -14.47
C GLY A 804 6.04 -37.28 -14.75
N TYR A 805 6.52 -37.63 -15.94
CA TYR A 805 7.87 -37.31 -16.39
C TYR A 805 7.91 -36.17 -17.41
N ALA A 806 6.77 -35.81 -17.95
CA ALA A 806 6.60 -34.60 -18.73
C ALA A 806 5.24 -33.96 -18.41
N TYR A 807 5.15 -32.66 -18.51
CA TYR A 807 3.89 -31.93 -18.43
C TYR A 807 3.92 -30.69 -19.31
N ASP A 808 2.76 -30.26 -19.71
CA ASP A 808 2.50 -28.94 -20.21
C ASP A 808 1.32 -28.26 -19.48
N ARG A 809 1.30 -26.93 -19.52
CA ARG A 809 0.20 -26.12 -19.03
C ARG A 809 0.14 -24.79 -19.76
N PHE A 810 -1.04 -24.47 -20.24
CA PHE A 810 -1.35 -23.19 -20.86
C PHE A 810 -2.51 -22.55 -20.10
N SER A 811 -2.43 -21.25 -19.83
CA SER A 811 -3.51 -20.53 -19.18
C SER A 811 -3.70 -19.16 -19.83
N LEU A 812 -4.96 -18.78 -20.02
CA LEU A 812 -5.39 -17.44 -20.39
C LEU A 812 -6.29 -16.94 -19.27
N GLU A 813 -5.95 -15.80 -18.68
CA GLU A 813 -6.77 -15.19 -17.63
C GLU A 813 -7.09 -13.73 -17.96
N LEU A 814 -8.36 -13.37 -17.84
CA LEU A 814 -8.79 -11.98 -17.85
C LEU A 814 -9.01 -11.55 -16.41
N ARG A 815 -8.21 -10.59 -15.94
CA ARG A 815 -8.17 -10.09 -14.57
C ARG A 815 -8.71 -8.66 -14.49
N TYR A 816 -9.57 -8.39 -13.51
CA TYR A 816 -10.07 -7.04 -13.26
C TYR A 816 -10.00 -6.68 -11.78
N PRO A 817 -9.34 -5.56 -11.39
CA PRO A 817 -9.18 -5.18 -10.00
C PRO A 817 -10.40 -4.41 -9.50
N PHE A 818 -11.00 -4.89 -8.44
CA PHE A 818 -12.06 -4.18 -7.70
C PHE A 818 -11.47 -3.16 -6.74
N MET A 819 -10.39 -3.56 -6.05
CA MET A 819 -9.67 -2.73 -5.09
C MET A 819 -8.16 -2.91 -5.28
N LEU A 820 -7.42 -1.81 -5.27
CA LEU A 820 -5.96 -1.77 -5.29
C LEU A 820 -5.48 -0.94 -4.09
N GLY A 821 -4.38 -1.32 -3.49
CA GLY A 821 -3.79 -0.69 -2.31
C GLY A 821 -3.29 -1.73 -1.32
N ASN A 822 -3.26 -1.39 -0.03
CA ASN A 822 -2.83 -2.31 1.03
C ASN A 822 -3.63 -3.63 1.02
N THR A 823 -4.93 -3.55 0.76
CA THR A 823 -5.75 -4.71 0.42
C THR A 823 -6.04 -4.68 -1.07
N THR A 824 -5.59 -5.69 -1.79
CA THR A 824 -5.85 -5.82 -3.23
C THR A 824 -6.86 -6.93 -3.47
N ILE A 825 -7.96 -6.60 -4.17
CA ILE A 825 -9.02 -7.55 -4.52
C ILE A 825 -9.25 -7.48 -6.03
N TYR A 826 -9.17 -8.64 -6.70
CA TYR A 826 -9.48 -8.73 -8.12
C TYR A 826 -10.24 -10.00 -8.46
N GLY A 827 -11.10 -9.90 -9.47
CA GLY A 827 -11.78 -11.03 -10.08
C GLY A 827 -11.06 -11.48 -11.33
N LEU A 828 -11.21 -12.72 -11.67
CA LEU A 828 -10.64 -13.30 -12.89
C LEU A 828 -11.59 -14.31 -13.53
N THR A 829 -11.50 -14.44 -14.83
CA THR A 829 -12.01 -15.58 -15.60
C THR A 829 -10.87 -16.20 -16.35
N PHE A 830 -10.88 -17.51 -16.51
CA PHE A 830 -9.76 -18.20 -17.09
C PHE A 830 -10.16 -19.36 -17.97
N ALA A 831 -9.28 -19.69 -18.89
CA ALA A 831 -9.25 -20.94 -19.63
C ALA A 831 -7.88 -21.58 -19.44
N GLU A 832 -7.85 -22.84 -19.09
CA GLU A 832 -6.62 -23.62 -18.91
C GLU A 832 -6.64 -24.88 -19.75
N ALA A 833 -5.46 -25.28 -20.18
CA ALA A 833 -5.26 -26.54 -20.88
C ALA A 833 -3.89 -27.12 -20.48
N GLY A 834 -3.79 -28.41 -20.34
CA GLY A 834 -2.54 -29.08 -20.01
C GLY A 834 -2.71 -30.57 -19.80
N ASN A 835 -1.59 -31.26 -19.67
CA ASN A 835 -1.57 -32.72 -19.45
C ASN A 835 -0.25 -33.18 -18.79
N ALA A 836 -0.18 -34.44 -18.44
CA ALA A 836 1.04 -35.05 -17.93
C ALA A 836 1.26 -36.43 -18.60
N TRP A 837 2.51 -36.79 -18.78
CA TRP A 837 2.90 -38.04 -19.41
C TRP A 837 3.86 -38.84 -18.54
N TYR A 838 3.64 -40.15 -18.46
CA TYR A 838 4.52 -41.07 -17.75
C TYR A 838 5.85 -41.31 -18.48
N GLU A 839 5.84 -41.23 -19.81
CA GLU A 839 7.04 -41.37 -20.62
C GLU A 839 7.26 -40.13 -21.49
N THR A 840 8.46 -39.58 -21.44
CA THR A 840 8.84 -38.39 -22.21
C THR A 840 8.71 -38.58 -23.73
N LYS A 841 8.89 -39.81 -24.23
CA LYS A 841 8.70 -40.15 -25.66
C LYS A 841 7.26 -39.96 -26.15
N ASN A 842 6.29 -40.04 -25.22
CA ASN A 842 4.87 -39.90 -25.52
C ASN A 842 4.38 -38.45 -25.36
N PHE A 843 5.27 -37.50 -25.06
CA PHE A 843 4.92 -36.10 -24.91
C PHE A 843 4.34 -35.54 -26.22
N ASN A 844 3.11 -35.07 -26.15
CA ASN A 844 2.40 -34.41 -27.22
C ASN A 844 1.71 -33.17 -26.70
N PRO A 845 2.24 -31.97 -26.97
CA PRO A 845 1.72 -30.73 -26.41
C PRO A 845 0.31 -30.35 -26.89
N PHE A 846 -0.27 -31.11 -27.83
CA PHE A 846 -1.63 -30.91 -28.33
C PHE A 846 -2.66 -31.87 -27.68
N ASP A 847 -2.22 -32.89 -26.96
CA ASP A 847 -3.12 -33.77 -26.19
C ASP A 847 -3.37 -33.13 -24.81
N MET A 848 -4.18 -32.10 -24.78
CA MET A 848 -4.44 -31.28 -23.59
C MET A 848 -5.82 -31.55 -23.00
N LYS A 849 -5.92 -31.57 -21.69
CA LYS A 849 -7.15 -31.56 -20.91
C LYS A 849 -7.54 -30.13 -20.60
N ARG A 850 -8.74 -29.71 -20.94
CA ARG A 850 -9.19 -28.32 -21.01
C ARG A 850 -10.16 -27.98 -19.88
N SER A 851 -10.08 -26.78 -19.38
CA SER A 851 -11.01 -26.26 -18.39
C SER A 851 -11.25 -24.77 -18.55
N VAL A 852 -12.36 -24.29 -18.00
CA VAL A 852 -12.68 -22.87 -17.87
C VAL A 852 -13.19 -22.60 -16.47
N GLY A 853 -13.09 -21.35 -16.02
CA GLY A 853 -13.56 -21.02 -14.71
C GLY A 853 -13.53 -19.52 -14.40
N VAL A 854 -13.99 -19.23 -13.20
CA VAL A 854 -14.00 -17.89 -12.63
C VAL A 854 -13.44 -17.93 -11.21
N GLY A 855 -12.84 -16.82 -10.77
CA GLY A 855 -12.27 -16.77 -9.45
C GLY A 855 -12.14 -15.37 -8.88
N VAL A 856 -11.86 -15.32 -7.59
CA VAL A 856 -11.57 -14.08 -6.86
C VAL A 856 -10.27 -14.25 -6.09
N ARG A 857 -9.47 -13.21 -6.08
CA ARG A 857 -8.23 -13.10 -5.32
C ARG A 857 -8.33 -11.94 -4.34
N ILE A 858 -7.87 -12.18 -3.12
CA ILE A 858 -7.84 -11.21 -2.03
C ILE A 858 -6.43 -11.25 -1.44
N PHE A 859 -5.72 -10.16 -1.52
CA PHE A 859 -4.45 -10.00 -0.81
C PHE A 859 -4.68 -9.20 0.46
N LEU A 860 -4.29 -9.80 1.59
CA LEU A 860 -4.28 -9.15 2.91
C LEU A 860 -2.83 -9.07 3.42
N PRO A 861 -2.36 -7.92 3.91
CA PRO A 861 -0.95 -7.72 4.30
C PRO A 861 -0.41 -8.73 5.32
N MET A 862 -1.27 -9.23 6.23
CA MET A 862 -0.86 -10.19 7.28
C MET A 862 -1.07 -11.65 6.90
N VAL A 863 -1.91 -11.94 5.91
CA VAL A 863 -2.32 -13.31 5.57
C VAL A 863 -1.74 -13.75 4.22
N GLY A 864 -1.41 -12.78 3.36
CA GLY A 864 -0.95 -13.03 1.99
C GLY A 864 -2.10 -13.12 0.99
N LEU A 865 -1.86 -13.78 -0.13
CA LEU A 865 -2.83 -13.98 -1.20
C LEU A 865 -3.75 -15.15 -0.86
N MET A 866 -5.04 -14.90 -0.92
CA MET A 866 -6.10 -15.91 -0.81
C MET A 866 -6.96 -15.90 -2.06
N GLY A 867 -7.51 -17.03 -2.43
CA GLY A 867 -8.40 -17.12 -3.57
C GLY A 867 -9.38 -18.29 -3.50
N ILE A 868 -10.45 -18.14 -4.24
CA ILE A 868 -11.44 -19.18 -4.49
C ILE A 868 -11.71 -19.18 -5.98
N ASP A 869 -11.60 -20.34 -6.60
CA ASP A 869 -11.93 -20.56 -8.00
C ASP A 869 -13.02 -21.61 -8.12
N TRP A 870 -13.95 -21.36 -9.00
CA TRP A 870 -14.82 -22.37 -9.56
C TRP A 870 -14.39 -22.67 -10.99
N ALA A 871 -14.22 -23.94 -11.30
CA ALA A 871 -13.75 -24.37 -12.62
C ALA A 871 -14.51 -25.60 -13.10
N TYR A 872 -14.67 -25.68 -14.42
CA TYR A 872 -15.29 -26.81 -15.10
C TYR A 872 -14.30 -27.47 -16.06
N GLY A 873 -13.97 -28.75 -15.81
CA GLY A 873 -13.14 -29.58 -16.69
C GLY A 873 -13.99 -30.24 -17.76
N PHE A 874 -13.63 -30.04 -19.03
CA PHE A 874 -14.35 -30.58 -20.17
C PHE A 874 -14.02 -32.02 -20.45
N ASP A 875 -12.79 -32.44 -20.21
CA ASP A 875 -12.28 -33.75 -20.59
C ASP A 875 -12.35 -34.68 -19.38
N LYS A 876 -12.83 -35.88 -19.62
CA LYS A 876 -12.88 -36.90 -18.58
C LYS A 876 -11.48 -37.50 -18.37
N VAL A 877 -11.10 -37.60 -17.11
CA VAL A 877 -9.82 -38.20 -16.67
C VAL A 877 -10.09 -39.25 -15.62
N LEU A 878 -9.25 -40.27 -15.57
CA LEU A 878 -9.33 -41.31 -14.57
C LEU A 878 -8.91 -40.72 -13.21
N GLY A 879 -9.89 -40.46 -12.35
CA GLY A 879 -9.63 -39.91 -11.01
C GLY A 879 -9.06 -40.98 -10.06
N ARG A 880 -8.64 -40.56 -8.86
CA ARG A 880 -8.14 -41.44 -7.78
C ARG A 880 -9.11 -42.55 -7.39
N SER A 881 -10.40 -42.34 -7.55
CA SER A 881 -11.46 -43.30 -7.26
C SER A 881 -11.60 -44.43 -8.33
N GLY A 882 -10.77 -44.39 -9.38
CA GLY A 882 -10.86 -45.36 -10.48
C GLY A 882 -12.00 -45.12 -11.46
N TYR A 883 -12.78 -44.04 -11.29
CA TYR A 883 -13.84 -43.62 -12.20
C TYR A 883 -13.40 -42.39 -13.01
N GLU A 884 -13.85 -42.36 -14.28
CA GLU A 884 -13.64 -41.14 -15.09
C GLU A 884 -14.42 -39.97 -14.53
N LYS A 885 -13.72 -38.91 -14.23
CA LYS A 885 -14.30 -37.66 -13.70
C LYS A 885 -13.90 -36.48 -14.59
N GLY A 886 -14.84 -35.61 -14.80
CA GLY A 886 -14.71 -34.27 -15.33
C GLY A 886 -15.82 -33.44 -14.69
N GLY A 887 -15.90 -32.17 -14.93
CA GLY A 887 -17.01 -31.33 -14.47
C GLY A 887 -16.62 -30.24 -13.47
N SER A 888 -17.49 -29.98 -12.50
CA SER A 888 -17.40 -28.80 -11.62
C SER A 888 -16.53 -29.05 -10.40
N HIS A 889 -15.53 -28.20 -10.19
CA HIS A 889 -14.62 -28.23 -9.04
C HIS A 889 -14.45 -26.87 -8.42
N PHE A 890 -14.34 -26.82 -7.09
CA PHE A 890 -13.92 -25.62 -6.34
C PHE A 890 -12.49 -25.81 -5.88
N HIS A 891 -11.70 -24.74 -6.03
CA HIS A 891 -10.30 -24.71 -5.64
C HIS A 891 -10.05 -23.53 -4.69
N PHE A 892 -9.36 -23.80 -3.60
CA PHE A 892 -8.96 -22.80 -2.63
C PHE A 892 -7.47 -22.51 -2.78
N ILE A 893 -7.09 -21.25 -2.66
CA ILE A 893 -5.72 -20.79 -2.77
C ILE A 893 -5.34 -20.09 -1.49
N LEU A 894 -4.21 -20.46 -0.91
CA LEU A 894 -3.66 -19.82 0.27
C LEU A 894 -2.16 -19.61 0.09
N GLY A 895 -1.73 -18.35 0.03
CA GLY A 895 -0.33 -17.97 0.02
C GLY A 895 0.42 -18.16 -1.30
N GLN A 896 -0.16 -18.79 -2.31
CA GLN A 896 0.45 -18.94 -3.64
C GLN A 896 -0.54 -18.52 -4.73
N GLU A 897 0.00 -17.99 -5.81
CA GLU A 897 -0.75 -17.75 -7.04
C GLU A 897 -0.57 -18.95 -7.98
N PHE A 898 -1.66 -19.39 -8.59
CA PHE A 898 -1.62 -20.41 -9.61
C PHE A 898 -0.74 -20.04 -10.79
#